data_8773d5d356f88b70e4ce943d824e3366
#
_entry.id   8773d5d356f88b70e4ce943d824e3366
#
_cell.length_a   1.000
_cell.length_b   1.000
_cell.length_c   1.000
_cell.angle_alpha   90.00
_cell.angle_beta   90.00
_cell.angle_gamma   90.00
#
_symmetry.space_group_name_H-M   'P 1'
#
loop_
_entity.id
_entity.type
_entity.pdbx_description
1 polymer ?
#
loop_
_entity_poly.entity_id
_entity_poly.type
_entity_poly.pdbx_seq_one_letter_code
_entity_poly.pdbx_strand_id
1 'polypeptide(L)'
;MFGREEKVSAQRLTAVQYIVVFIFLLLAYGLWRLQVMQSGKYAQLAEQNRVRNVPILAPRGKILDREGRVIVDNYPSFSALLLRDSSRDLNADAEAIAKGLHLNTEEVRQRIRRFSSMPQYQPIFLKEDITPDELSFIEAHKNELPELETIMAHRRLYPRNGFMAHLVGYVGEVTEDMLNQPQFELYTPGDVVGVSGVEKQYNSILMGKNGSRRAIVNSRGREVSRLDETPAEPGKQLKLTLDLDLQIAAEQAIEGKNGAIVAMDPHTGEILAMVSRPTFDPNDFAVKISRDEWNKLINDPDKPLLNKAIQAQLAPGSTFKILMATAGWQEGIAQTLNVHCNGGATFYGRRFGCWVKTGHGAVDLPKAIYQSCDVFFYTLAEKLGIDRIAKYATAFGLGQKTGIDLPNEVSGVMPSEEWKIRNFKQKWFAGETISVGIGQGAVAITPVQLMRAIGAISMDGRMVVPHVINPTNLPQGYVETTHYTEVKEIPFEPAGWNTITDAMGRVLLPEGTAPSAHIEGIDIAGKTGSAQIVSLALRAKHQNNEDFAQNGWFVGFTPRRNPDVIVCVLFEGGEHGRLAARLATQVIKAYVDKQRRQPTKMAASSGKVEVSSMWTDPGGDREDGAESHGDHLHGGRFLVDVVRKKAPLAVAAPGMH
;
A
#
# COMPACT_ATOMS: atom_id res chain seq x y z
N MET A 1 97.10 18.85 22.24
CA MET A 1 96.86 17.93 21.11
C MET A 1 95.88 18.61 20.18
N PHE A 2 96.39 19.26 19.14
CA PHE A 2 95.55 19.91 18.16
C PHE A 2 95.21 18.90 17.07
N GLY A 3 93.88 18.64 16.87
CA GLY A 3 93.38 17.73 15.85
C GLY A 3 93.78 18.25 14.44
N ARG A 4 94.29 17.36 13.59
CA ARG A 4 94.52 17.56 12.18
C ARG A 4 93.19 17.89 11.50
N GLU A 5 93.08 19.13 11.00
CA GLU A 5 92.02 19.44 10.05
C GLU A 5 92.25 18.63 8.77
N GLU A 6 91.44 17.64 8.51
CA GLU A 6 91.47 16.99 7.19
C GLU A 6 90.90 17.96 6.16
N LYS A 7 91.78 18.58 5.39
CA LYS A 7 91.38 19.40 4.25
C LYS A 7 90.72 18.52 3.20
N VAL A 8 89.41 18.65 3.09
CA VAL A 8 88.67 18.01 2.01
C VAL A 8 89.26 18.42 0.68
N SER A 9 89.64 17.48 -0.18
CA SER A 9 90.28 17.79 -1.47
C SER A 9 89.28 18.59 -2.33
N ALA A 10 89.81 19.63 -3.01
CA ALA A 10 89.04 20.52 -3.88
C ALA A 10 88.23 19.76 -4.92
N GLN A 11 88.71 18.63 -5.41
CA GLN A 11 88.02 17.75 -6.37
C GLN A 11 86.76 17.13 -5.79
N ARG A 12 86.76 16.74 -4.51
CA ARG A 12 85.56 16.20 -3.83
C ARG A 12 84.54 17.28 -3.61
N LEU A 13 84.93 18.50 -3.29
CA LEU A 13 84.08 19.65 -3.10
C LEU A 13 83.38 20.03 -4.42
N THR A 14 84.17 20.06 -5.54
CA THR A 14 83.65 20.33 -6.88
C THR A 14 82.68 19.25 -7.34
N ALA A 15 82.95 17.96 -7.06
CA ALA A 15 82.04 16.86 -7.38
C ALA A 15 80.68 17.00 -6.62
N VAL A 16 80.69 17.34 -5.33
CA VAL A 16 79.49 17.61 -4.55
C VAL A 16 78.71 18.80 -5.11
N GLN A 17 79.43 19.89 -5.52
CA GLN A 17 78.77 21.05 -6.15
C GLN A 17 78.02 20.65 -7.44
N TYR A 18 78.63 19.86 -8.31
CA TYR A 18 77.98 19.40 -9.54
C TYR A 18 76.75 18.50 -9.22
N ILE A 19 76.85 17.63 -8.23
CA ILE A 19 75.70 16.79 -7.79
C ILE A 19 74.56 17.67 -7.27
N VAL A 20 74.83 18.66 -6.43
CA VAL A 20 73.87 19.61 -5.92
C VAL A 20 73.20 20.42 -7.05
N VAL A 21 73.99 20.95 -7.98
CA VAL A 21 73.47 21.68 -9.16
C VAL A 21 72.61 20.78 -10.02
N PHE A 22 73.01 19.52 -10.24
CA PHE A 22 72.21 18.55 -10.99
C PHE A 22 70.86 18.26 -10.30
N ILE A 23 70.86 18.07 -8.97
CA ILE A 23 69.63 17.89 -8.19
C ILE A 23 68.73 19.12 -8.33
N PHE A 24 69.28 20.34 -8.20
CA PHE A 24 68.51 21.57 -8.39
C PHE A 24 67.94 21.71 -9.80
N LEU A 25 68.68 21.35 -10.84
CA LEU A 25 68.18 21.35 -12.22
C LEU A 25 67.05 20.33 -12.41
N LEU A 26 67.10 19.15 -11.77
CA LEU A 26 66.10 18.13 -11.82
C LEU A 26 64.83 18.57 -11.08
N LEU A 27 64.97 19.22 -9.93
CA LEU A 27 63.85 19.83 -9.18
C LEU A 27 63.27 21.02 -9.97
N ALA A 28 64.09 21.90 -10.58
CA ALA A 28 63.60 23.00 -11.40
C ALA A 28 62.83 22.50 -12.63
N TYR A 29 63.32 21.45 -13.29
CA TYR A 29 62.58 20.78 -14.38
C TYR A 29 61.26 20.16 -13.90
N GLY A 30 61.27 19.49 -12.75
CA GLY A 30 60.05 18.96 -12.13
C GLY A 30 59.01 20.04 -11.82
N LEU A 31 59.45 21.15 -11.23
CA LEU A 31 58.61 22.32 -10.96
C LEU A 31 58.10 22.97 -12.25
N TRP A 32 58.93 23.15 -13.26
CA TRP A 32 58.51 23.70 -14.56
C TRP A 32 57.47 22.80 -15.23
N ARG A 33 57.64 21.47 -15.20
CA ARG A 33 56.69 20.50 -15.74
C ARG A 33 55.34 20.60 -15.04
N LEU A 34 55.32 20.70 -13.69
CA LEU A 34 54.08 20.79 -12.91
C LEU A 34 53.41 22.16 -13.08
N GLN A 35 54.19 23.27 -13.00
CA GLN A 35 53.60 24.61 -12.96
C GLN A 35 53.32 25.20 -14.35
N VAL A 36 54.02 24.77 -15.40
CA VAL A 36 53.84 25.31 -16.74
C VAL A 36 53.14 24.29 -17.64
N MET A 37 53.69 23.08 -17.78
CA MET A 37 53.11 22.09 -18.70
C MET A 37 51.82 21.45 -18.24
N GLN A 38 51.65 21.29 -16.93
CA GLN A 38 50.46 20.65 -16.35
C GLN A 38 49.60 21.64 -15.54
N SER A 39 49.85 22.94 -15.65
CA SER A 39 49.12 23.98 -14.90
C SER A 39 47.60 23.89 -15.08
N GLY A 40 47.10 23.70 -16.31
CA GLY A 40 45.69 23.58 -16.61
C GLY A 40 45.04 22.37 -15.93
N LYS A 41 45.74 21.22 -15.94
CA LYS A 41 45.26 20.02 -15.26
C LYS A 41 45.13 20.19 -13.74
N TYR A 42 46.18 20.78 -13.13
CA TYR A 42 46.17 21.02 -11.68
C TYR A 42 45.21 22.14 -11.27
N ALA A 43 45.02 23.17 -12.12
CA ALA A 43 44.02 24.19 -11.90
C ALA A 43 42.61 23.60 -11.94
N GLN A 44 42.34 22.70 -12.90
CA GLN A 44 41.06 22.01 -12.98
C GLN A 44 40.79 21.08 -11.78
N LEU A 45 41.81 20.32 -11.34
CA LEU A 45 41.75 19.49 -10.15
C LEU A 45 41.54 20.33 -8.87
N ALA A 46 42.22 21.48 -8.76
CA ALA A 46 42.05 22.40 -7.65
C ALA A 46 40.64 22.99 -7.61
N GLU A 47 40.07 23.32 -8.77
CA GLU A 47 38.69 23.80 -8.87
C GLU A 47 37.69 22.70 -8.51
N GLN A 48 37.90 21.47 -8.99
CA GLN A 48 37.06 20.31 -8.62
C GLN A 48 37.13 20.00 -7.12
N ASN A 49 38.29 20.13 -6.48
CA ASN A 49 38.43 19.93 -5.04
C ASN A 49 37.85 21.09 -4.20
N ARG A 50 37.67 22.27 -4.82
CA ARG A 50 37.17 23.48 -4.15
C ARG A 50 35.66 23.60 -4.23
N VAL A 51 35.04 23.01 -5.27
CA VAL A 51 33.60 23.08 -5.48
C VAL A 51 32.96 21.78 -5.01
N ARG A 52 32.02 21.87 -4.06
CA ARG A 52 31.22 20.74 -3.57
C ARG A 52 29.81 20.85 -4.06
N ASN A 53 29.23 19.74 -4.53
CA ASN A 53 27.82 19.61 -4.82
C ASN A 53 27.12 19.06 -3.56
N VAL A 54 26.27 19.86 -2.96
CA VAL A 54 25.42 19.46 -1.83
C VAL A 54 24.03 19.18 -2.39
N PRO A 55 23.48 17.96 -2.24
CA PRO A 55 22.15 17.64 -2.72
C PRO A 55 21.10 18.38 -1.89
N ILE A 56 20.06 18.90 -2.54
CA ILE A 56 18.85 19.43 -1.91
C ILE A 56 17.78 18.38 -2.12
N LEU A 57 17.40 17.67 -1.06
CA LEU A 57 16.47 16.57 -1.16
C LEU A 57 15.06 17.08 -1.40
N ALA A 58 14.39 16.57 -2.43
CA ALA A 58 13.03 16.92 -2.75
C ALA A 58 12.04 16.25 -1.77
N PRO A 59 11.02 16.98 -1.28
CA PRO A 59 9.94 16.35 -0.55
C PRO A 59 9.12 15.45 -1.48
N ARG A 60 8.72 14.29 -0.98
CA ARG A 60 7.86 13.36 -1.70
C ARG A 60 6.43 13.90 -1.78
N GLY A 61 5.71 13.62 -2.86
CA GLY A 61 4.33 14.08 -3.06
C GLY A 61 3.38 13.60 -1.95
N LYS A 62 2.42 14.44 -1.54
CA LYS A 62 1.40 14.07 -0.56
C LYS A 62 0.41 13.08 -1.15
N ILE A 63 -0.14 12.20 -0.30
CA ILE A 63 -1.25 11.32 -0.66
C ILE A 63 -2.51 11.86 0.01
N LEU A 64 -3.56 12.06 -0.77
CA LEU A 64 -4.82 12.67 -0.37
C LEU A 64 -5.98 11.70 -0.56
N ASP A 65 -7.05 11.85 0.21
CA ASP A 65 -8.30 11.16 -0.03
C ASP A 65 -9.11 11.82 -1.18
N ARG A 66 -10.30 11.29 -1.47
CA ARG A 66 -11.17 11.81 -2.54
C ARG A 66 -11.69 13.23 -2.28
N GLU A 67 -11.67 13.70 -1.04
CA GLU A 67 -12.10 15.04 -0.65
C GLU A 67 -10.92 16.03 -0.54
N GLY A 68 -9.67 15.54 -0.74
CA GLY A 68 -8.44 16.35 -0.66
C GLY A 68 -7.85 16.43 0.76
N ARG A 69 -8.33 15.63 1.71
CA ARG A 69 -7.75 15.53 3.05
C ARG A 69 -6.43 14.77 2.99
N VAL A 70 -5.41 15.27 3.69
CA VAL A 70 -4.08 14.66 3.69
C VAL A 70 -4.09 13.34 4.48
N ILE A 71 -3.67 12.26 3.82
CA ILE A 71 -3.48 10.93 4.43
C ILE A 71 -2.01 10.74 4.77
N VAL A 72 -1.11 11.00 3.81
CA VAL A 72 0.34 10.83 4.00
C VAL A 72 1.03 12.14 3.63
N ASP A 73 1.89 12.62 4.53
CA ASP A 73 2.64 13.87 4.38
C ASP A 73 4.15 13.64 4.54
N ASN A 74 4.89 14.71 4.66
CA ASN A 74 6.30 14.71 5.01
C ASN A 74 6.53 15.66 6.18
N TYR A 75 7.53 15.38 7.01
CA TYR A 75 8.01 16.34 7.99
C TYR A 75 9.52 16.60 7.80
N PRO A 76 9.99 17.80 8.10
CA PRO A 76 11.42 18.09 8.03
C PRO A 76 12.15 17.36 9.16
N SER A 77 13.25 16.70 8.81
CA SER A 77 14.12 15.99 9.71
C SER A 77 15.57 16.27 9.33
N PHE A 78 16.49 16.09 10.26
CA PHE A 78 17.92 16.16 9.96
C PHE A 78 18.51 14.75 9.88
N SER A 79 19.39 14.55 8.89
CA SER A 79 20.15 13.32 8.72
C SER A 79 21.65 13.60 8.85
N ALA A 80 22.39 12.68 9.46
CA ALA A 80 23.83 12.76 9.57
C ALA A 80 24.49 12.14 8.35
N LEU A 81 25.38 12.90 7.71
CA LEU A 81 26.16 12.51 6.55
C LEU A 81 27.65 12.38 6.91
N LEU A 82 28.31 11.40 6.34
CA LEU A 82 29.77 11.26 6.38
C LEU A 82 30.36 11.64 5.02
N LEU A 83 31.18 12.67 5.01
CA LEU A 83 31.91 13.17 3.86
C LEU A 83 33.26 12.46 3.77
N ARG A 84 33.48 11.69 2.70
CA ARG A 84 34.73 10.89 2.56
C ARG A 84 35.91 11.63 2.00
N ASP A 85 35.68 12.77 1.38
CA ASP A 85 36.70 13.63 0.76
C ASP A 85 37.49 14.48 1.77
N SER A 86 36.95 14.67 2.98
CA SER A 86 37.55 15.50 4.03
C SER A 86 38.21 14.71 5.15
N SER A 87 38.14 13.39 5.12
CA SER A 87 38.63 12.55 6.21
C SER A 87 40.11 12.19 6.12
N ARG A 88 40.78 12.17 7.28
CA ARG A 88 42.14 11.67 7.45
C ARG A 88 42.18 10.15 7.69
N ASP A 89 41.33 9.64 8.58
CA ASP A 89 41.17 8.22 8.87
C ASP A 89 39.72 7.94 9.35
N LEU A 90 38.85 7.56 8.42
CA LEU A 90 37.47 7.25 8.69
C LEU A 90 37.26 6.12 9.74
N ASN A 91 38.23 5.21 9.87
CA ASN A 91 38.13 4.12 10.83
C ASN A 91 38.46 4.58 12.26
N ALA A 92 39.36 5.56 12.41
CA ALA A 92 39.66 6.14 13.72
C ALA A 92 38.49 6.98 14.22
N ASP A 93 37.84 7.74 13.34
CA ASP A 93 36.71 8.61 13.70
C ASP A 93 35.40 7.84 13.91
N ALA A 94 35.30 6.61 13.37
CA ALA A 94 34.08 5.78 13.47
C ALA A 94 33.61 5.53 14.90
N GLU A 95 34.51 5.46 15.89
CA GLU A 95 34.15 5.23 17.28
C GLU A 95 33.55 6.50 17.91
N ALA A 96 34.13 7.67 17.66
CA ALA A 96 33.62 8.95 18.14
C ALA A 96 32.26 9.27 17.53
N ILE A 97 32.11 9.04 16.22
CA ILE A 97 30.87 9.21 15.48
C ILE A 97 29.77 8.27 16.00
N ALA A 98 30.10 6.99 16.18
CA ALA A 98 29.15 6.01 16.68
C ALA A 98 28.65 6.36 18.08
N LYS A 99 29.54 6.80 18.97
CA LYS A 99 29.17 7.23 20.32
C LYS A 99 28.26 8.46 20.31
N GLY A 100 28.58 9.46 19.48
CA GLY A 100 27.81 10.71 19.41
C GLY A 100 26.45 10.57 18.75
N LEU A 101 26.29 9.60 17.83
CA LEU A 101 25.05 9.31 17.13
C LEU A 101 24.27 8.13 17.72
N HIS A 102 24.70 7.59 18.86
CA HIS A 102 24.11 6.40 19.52
C HIS A 102 24.00 5.20 18.55
N LEU A 103 25.04 4.99 17.71
CA LEU A 103 25.13 3.88 16.77
C LEU A 103 26.12 2.81 17.26
N ASN A 104 26.03 1.61 16.70
CA ASN A 104 27.05 0.59 16.89
C ASN A 104 28.28 0.91 16.01
N THR A 105 29.47 0.92 16.62
CA THR A 105 30.73 1.23 15.90
C THR A 105 30.97 0.29 14.72
N GLU A 106 30.62 -1.00 14.85
CA GLU A 106 30.80 -1.95 13.76
C GLU A 106 29.81 -1.70 12.60
N GLU A 107 28.60 -1.24 12.88
CA GLU A 107 27.64 -0.82 11.86
C GLU A 107 28.17 0.39 11.08
N VAL A 108 28.75 1.38 11.75
CA VAL A 108 29.38 2.54 11.09
C VAL A 108 30.52 2.08 10.18
N ARG A 109 31.41 1.20 10.68
CA ARG A 109 32.52 0.63 9.89
C ARG A 109 32.03 -0.19 8.70
N GLN A 110 30.99 -1.02 8.87
CA GLN A 110 30.40 -1.79 7.77
C GLN A 110 29.79 -0.87 6.72
N ARG A 111 29.13 0.21 7.13
CA ARG A 111 28.56 1.20 6.22
C ARG A 111 29.65 1.90 5.42
N ILE A 112 30.73 2.32 6.05
CA ILE A 112 31.92 2.90 5.38
C ILE A 112 32.50 1.90 4.35
N ARG A 113 32.66 0.64 4.73
CA ARG A 113 33.17 -0.43 3.84
C ARG A 113 32.25 -0.68 2.65
N ARG A 114 30.93 -0.75 2.87
CA ARG A 114 29.93 -0.97 1.80
C ARG A 114 30.01 0.09 0.70
N PHE A 115 30.24 1.33 1.08
CA PHE A 115 30.34 2.44 0.14
C PHE A 115 31.76 2.73 -0.34
N SER A 116 32.76 1.92 -0.01
CA SER A 116 34.16 2.15 -0.36
C SER A 116 34.45 2.15 -1.87
N SER A 117 33.65 1.40 -2.66
CA SER A 117 33.76 1.34 -4.12
C SER A 117 33.14 2.54 -4.85
N MET A 118 32.39 3.38 -4.14
CA MET A 118 31.75 4.55 -4.73
C MET A 118 32.68 5.76 -4.78
N PRO A 119 32.44 6.75 -5.69
CA PRO A 119 33.21 7.97 -5.76
C PRO A 119 33.31 8.69 -4.41
N GLN A 120 34.50 9.17 -4.04
CA GLN A 120 34.74 9.78 -2.71
C GLN A 120 33.93 11.06 -2.46
N TYR A 121 33.50 11.74 -3.51
CA TYR A 121 32.68 12.95 -3.39
C TYR A 121 31.20 12.65 -3.00
N GLN A 122 30.76 11.39 -3.06
CA GLN A 122 29.43 11.00 -2.61
C GLN A 122 29.41 10.83 -1.08
N PRO A 123 28.55 11.55 -0.36
CA PRO A 123 28.41 11.39 1.07
C PRO A 123 27.74 10.06 1.42
N ILE A 124 28.05 9.53 2.59
CA ILE A 124 27.39 8.34 3.15
C ILE A 124 26.39 8.80 4.19
N PHE A 125 25.11 8.39 4.06
CA PHE A 125 24.10 8.57 5.11
C PHE A 125 24.42 7.65 6.28
N LEU A 126 24.76 8.22 7.45
CA LEU A 126 25.04 7.45 8.67
C LEU A 126 23.80 7.20 9.49
N LYS A 127 23.01 8.22 9.73
CA LYS A 127 21.78 8.14 10.50
C LYS A 127 20.77 9.13 9.98
N GLU A 128 19.57 8.65 9.80
CA GLU A 128 18.41 9.46 9.50
C GLU A 128 17.69 9.83 10.81
N ASP A 129 16.93 10.96 10.79
CA ASP A 129 16.13 11.43 11.94
C ASP A 129 16.94 11.57 13.21
N ILE A 130 18.02 12.33 13.14
CA ILE A 130 18.85 12.60 14.29
C ILE A 130 18.09 13.44 15.33
N THR A 131 18.29 13.09 16.59
CA THR A 131 17.70 13.81 17.72
C THR A 131 18.34 15.19 17.90
N PRO A 132 17.69 16.14 18.63
CA PRO A 132 18.31 17.43 18.95
C PRO A 132 19.66 17.32 19.66
N ASP A 133 19.85 16.27 20.50
CA ASP A 133 21.13 16.03 21.19
C ASP A 133 22.21 15.58 20.22
N GLU A 134 21.88 14.71 19.26
CA GLU A 134 22.78 14.27 18.20
C GLU A 134 23.13 15.41 17.24
N LEU A 135 22.17 16.26 16.90
CA LEU A 135 22.40 17.48 16.12
C LEU A 135 23.37 18.39 16.87
N SER A 136 23.16 18.58 18.17
CA SER A 136 24.03 19.41 19.02
C SER A 136 25.44 18.80 19.11
N PHE A 137 25.57 17.47 19.17
CA PHE A 137 26.85 16.79 19.13
C PHE A 137 27.59 17.08 17.82
N ILE A 138 26.93 16.94 16.66
CA ILE A 138 27.55 17.19 15.36
C ILE A 138 28.05 18.65 15.25
N GLU A 139 27.20 19.61 15.63
CA GLU A 139 27.57 21.04 15.57
C GLU A 139 28.69 21.39 16.56
N ALA A 140 28.71 20.80 17.76
CA ALA A 140 29.77 21.04 18.75
C ALA A 140 31.13 20.47 18.29
N HIS A 141 31.13 19.28 17.65
CA HIS A 141 32.36 18.60 17.23
C HIS A 141 32.77 18.87 15.78
N LYS A 142 32.16 19.82 15.12
CA LYS A 142 32.40 20.18 13.71
C LYS A 142 33.87 20.53 13.38
N ASN A 143 34.65 20.94 14.40
CA ASN A 143 36.09 21.20 14.23
C ASN A 143 36.95 19.93 14.32
N GLU A 144 36.49 18.93 15.10
CA GLU A 144 37.17 17.68 15.38
C GLU A 144 36.80 16.60 14.35
N LEU A 145 35.53 16.58 13.93
CA LEU A 145 34.93 15.67 12.96
C LEU A 145 34.38 16.47 11.76
N PRO A 146 35.26 17.09 10.94
CA PRO A 146 34.79 17.91 9.81
C PRO A 146 34.13 17.12 8.68
N GLU A 147 34.27 15.79 8.71
CA GLU A 147 33.62 14.87 7.79
C GLU A 147 32.18 14.58 8.17
N LEU A 148 31.76 14.88 9.41
CA LEU A 148 30.40 14.67 9.87
C LEU A 148 29.56 15.93 9.64
N GLU A 149 28.62 15.86 8.70
CA GLU A 149 27.71 16.97 8.37
C GLU A 149 26.25 16.58 8.55
N THR A 150 25.38 17.59 8.60
CA THR A 150 23.93 17.41 8.66
C THR A 150 23.29 17.92 7.38
N ILE A 151 22.28 17.19 6.92
CA ILE A 151 21.40 17.64 5.84
C ILE A 151 19.96 17.62 6.32
N MET A 152 19.18 18.62 5.93
CA MET A 152 17.75 18.59 6.11
C MET A 152 17.14 17.65 5.08
N ALA A 153 16.44 16.62 5.53
CA ALA A 153 15.71 15.66 4.72
C ALA A 153 14.21 15.73 5.04
N HIS A 154 13.39 15.42 4.06
CA HIS A 154 11.95 15.31 4.24
C HIS A 154 11.59 13.85 4.47
N ARG A 155 11.22 13.51 5.72
CA ARG A 155 10.78 12.18 6.07
C ARG A 155 9.32 11.96 5.78
N ARG A 156 8.99 10.74 5.39
CA ARG A 156 7.61 10.33 5.15
C ARG A 156 6.87 10.18 6.48
N LEU A 157 5.67 10.74 6.57
CA LEU A 157 4.80 10.68 7.73
C LEU A 157 3.51 9.95 7.36
N TYR A 158 3.34 8.77 7.93
CA TYR A 158 2.16 7.93 7.78
C TYR A 158 1.20 8.09 8.97
N PRO A 159 -0.10 7.76 8.79
CA PRO A 159 -1.03 7.64 9.91
C PRO A 159 -0.52 6.61 10.93
N ARG A 160 -0.73 6.90 12.21
CA ARG A 160 -0.27 6.04 13.32
C ARG A 160 -1.08 4.74 13.42
N ASN A 161 -0.53 3.77 14.15
CA ASN A 161 -1.18 2.49 14.49
C ASN A 161 -1.54 1.65 13.26
N GLY A 162 -0.78 1.76 12.19
CA GLY A 162 -0.98 0.96 10.98
C GLY A 162 -2.29 1.25 10.24
N PHE A 163 -2.91 2.42 10.48
CA PHE A 163 -4.09 2.85 9.74
C PHE A 163 -3.77 2.94 8.24
N MET A 164 -4.53 2.22 7.41
CA MET A 164 -4.34 2.12 5.96
C MET A 164 -2.97 1.57 5.50
N ALA A 165 -2.18 0.94 6.36
CA ALA A 165 -0.80 0.56 6.06
C ALA A 165 -0.64 -0.27 4.78
N HIS A 166 -1.48 -1.28 4.58
CA HIS A 166 -1.41 -2.15 3.40
C HIS A 166 -1.79 -1.44 2.09
N LEU A 167 -2.64 -0.41 2.17
CA LEU A 167 -3.07 0.36 1.03
C LEU A 167 -2.03 1.40 0.65
N VAL A 168 -1.66 2.29 1.59
CA VAL A 168 -0.66 3.33 1.33
C VAL A 168 0.72 2.72 1.10
N GLY A 169 1.03 1.64 1.81
CA GLY A 169 2.35 1.01 1.78
C GLY A 169 3.38 1.79 2.61
N TYR A 170 4.64 1.59 2.30
CA TYR A 170 5.74 2.27 2.95
C TYR A 170 6.90 2.52 1.99
N VAL A 171 7.79 3.40 2.40
CA VAL A 171 9.05 3.69 1.70
C VAL A 171 10.22 3.03 2.42
N GLY A 172 11.29 2.77 1.69
CA GLY A 172 12.54 2.23 2.23
C GLY A 172 13.73 2.64 1.38
N GLU A 173 14.94 2.41 1.91
CA GLU A 173 16.18 2.64 1.16
C GLU A 173 16.27 1.70 -0.04
N VAL A 174 16.70 2.21 -1.20
CA VAL A 174 16.91 1.39 -2.41
C VAL A 174 17.95 0.31 -2.13
N THR A 175 17.64 -0.94 -2.50
CA THR A 175 18.55 -2.08 -2.31
C THR A 175 19.51 -2.24 -3.48
N GLU A 176 20.63 -2.96 -3.27
CA GLU A 176 21.58 -3.27 -4.35
C GLU A 176 20.92 -4.03 -5.50
N ASP A 177 20.00 -4.95 -5.21
CA ASP A 177 19.24 -5.70 -6.23
C ASP A 177 18.32 -4.79 -7.05
N MET A 178 17.75 -3.76 -6.43
CA MET A 178 16.95 -2.76 -7.13
C MET A 178 17.79 -1.91 -8.05
N LEU A 179 18.97 -1.45 -7.62
CA LEU A 179 19.88 -0.62 -8.43
C LEU A 179 20.34 -1.33 -9.71
N ASN A 180 20.33 -2.65 -9.75
CA ASN A 180 20.64 -3.43 -10.95
C ASN A 180 19.48 -3.53 -11.95
N GLN A 181 18.29 -2.98 -11.65
CA GLN A 181 17.12 -3.01 -12.52
C GLN A 181 16.99 -1.70 -13.32
N PRO A 182 16.62 -1.74 -14.61
CA PRO A 182 16.56 -0.56 -15.47
C PRO A 182 15.67 0.58 -14.92
N GLN A 183 14.63 0.25 -14.19
CA GLN A 183 13.70 1.23 -13.61
C GLN A 183 14.31 2.06 -12.48
N PHE A 184 15.46 1.65 -11.94
CA PHE A 184 16.18 2.34 -10.88
C PHE A 184 17.52 2.94 -11.34
N GLU A 185 17.77 3.06 -12.64
CA GLU A 185 19.03 3.60 -13.20
C GLU A 185 19.34 5.03 -12.71
N LEU A 186 18.32 5.81 -12.40
CA LEU A 186 18.46 7.18 -11.90
C LEU A 186 18.65 7.27 -10.37
N TYR A 187 18.61 6.14 -9.68
CA TYR A 187 18.73 6.10 -8.21
C TYR A 187 20.17 5.83 -7.79
N THR A 188 20.50 6.37 -6.63
CA THR A 188 21.77 6.15 -5.96
C THR A 188 21.56 5.46 -4.61
N PRO A 189 22.55 4.72 -4.09
CA PRO A 189 22.46 4.17 -2.74
C PRO A 189 22.17 5.25 -1.70
N GLY A 190 21.19 4.99 -0.83
CA GLY A 190 20.67 5.95 0.13
C GLY A 190 19.40 6.68 -0.32
N ASP A 191 19.03 6.58 -1.61
CA ASP A 191 17.75 7.11 -2.07
C ASP A 191 16.58 6.27 -1.52
N VAL A 192 15.44 6.95 -1.30
CA VAL A 192 14.24 6.36 -0.73
C VAL A 192 13.21 6.10 -1.83
N VAL A 193 12.72 4.85 -1.88
CA VAL A 193 11.74 4.39 -2.88
C VAL A 193 10.51 3.79 -2.21
N GLY A 194 9.39 3.77 -2.93
CA GLY A 194 8.20 3.03 -2.50
C GLY A 194 8.41 1.52 -2.59
N VAL A 195 8.16 0.80 -1.49
CA VAL A 195 8.38 -0.65 -1.37
C VAL A 195 7.09 -1.44 -1.50
N SER A 196 5.97 -0.91 -1.02
CA SER A 196 4.66 -1.57 -1.07
C SER A 196 3.52 -0.57 -1.32
N GLY A 197 2.32 -1.08 -1.59
CA GLY A 197 1.09 -0.29 -1.71
C GLY A 197 1.16 0.81 -2.79
N VAL A 198 0.43 1.88 -2.56
CA VAL A 198 0.38 3.09 -3.41
C VAL A 198 1.77 3.72 -3.57
N GLU A 199 2.57 3.72 -2.49
CA GLU A 199 3.94 4.24 -2.52
C GLU A 199 4.81 3.56 -3.58
N LYS A 200 4.69 2.24 -3.74
CA LYS A 200 5.41 1.47 -4.77
C LYS A 200 4.81 1.67 -6.15
N GLN A 201 3.49 1.54 -6.27
CA GLN A 201 2.80 1.60 -7.56
C GLN A 201 3.01 2.95 -8.26
N TYR A 202 2.95 4.03 -7.49
CA TYR A 202 3.03 5.40 -8.01
C TYR A 202 4.33 6.11 -7.60
N ASN A 203 5.40 5.32 -7.36
CA ASN A 203 6.68 5.85 -6.90
C ASN A 203 7.24 6.95 -7.83
N SER A 204 7.15 6.78 -9.15
CA SER A 204 7.65 7.76 -10.14
C SER A 204 6.89 9.10 -10.13
N ILE A 205 5.64 9.12 -9.66
CA ILE A 205 4.83 10.33 -9.51
C ILE A 205 5.12 11.00 -8.18
N LEU A 206 5.18 10.17 -7.12
CA LEU A 206 5.39 10.65 -5.75
C LEU A 206 6.82 11.13 -5.50
N MET A 207 7.80 10.56 -6.20
CA MET A 207 9.19 10.97 -6.08
C MET A 207 9.38 12.36 -6.70
N GLY A 208 10.01 13.28 -5.93
CA GLY A 208 10.44 14.57 -6.45
C GLY A 208 11.76 14.45 -7.21
N LYS A 209 12.22 15.56 -7.76
CA LYS A 209 13.57 15.69 -8.33
C LYS A 209 14.45 16.46 -7.37
N ASN A 210 15.52 15.82 -6.92
CA ASN A 210 16.50 16.47 -6.06
C ASN A 210 17.14 17.67 -6.78
N GLY A 211 17.29 18.75 -6.05
CA GLY A 211 18.09 19.89 -6.45
C GLY A 211 19.56 19.70 -6.08
N SER A 212 20.38 20.68 -6.41
CA SER A 212 21.79 20.70 -6.03
C SER A 212 22.25 22.12 -5.72
N ARG A 213 23.07 22.26 -4.70
CA ARG A 213 23.76 23.49 -4.35
C ARG A 213 25.24 23.30 -4.55
N ARG A 214 25.85 24.16 -5.38
CA ARG A 214 27.29 24.20 -5.57
C ARG A 214 27.90 25.22 -4.63
N ALA A 215 28.75 24.74 -3.73
CA ALA A 215 29.41 25.56 -2.73
C ALA A 215 30.93 25.51 -2.88
N ILE A 216 31.61 26.64 -2.66
CA ILE A 216 33.07 26.70 -2.54
C ILE A 216 33.41 26.31 -1.12
N VAL A 217 34.26 25.31 -0.96
CA VAL A 217 34.77 24.87 0.33
C VAL A 217 36.25 25.26 0.48
N ASN A 218 36.66 25.53 1.73
CA ASN A 218 38.08 25.75 2.06
C ASN A 218 38.82 24.40 2.23
N SER A 219 40.12 24.46 2.55
CA SER A 219 40.94 23.25 2.80
C SER A 219 40.51 22.38 3.98
N ARG A 220 39.53 22.84 4.78
CA ARG A 220 38.89 22.10 5.89
C ARG A 220 37.50 21.64 5.55
N GLY A 221 37.07 21.70 4.28
CA GLY A 221 35.75 21.30 3.83
C GLY A 221 34.62 22.25 4.21
N ARG A 222 34.86 23.42 4.82
CA ARG A 222 33.83 24.39 5.21
C ARG A 222 33.37 25.22 4.02
N GLU A 223 32.07 25.40 3.87
CA GLU A 223 31.48 26.30 2.89
C GLU A 223 31.91 27.75 3.16
N VAL A 224 32.55 28.35 2.17
CA VAL A 224 33.02 29.73 2.20
C VAL A 224 32.13 30.63 1.36
N SER A 225 31.60 30.12 0.26
CA SER A 225 30.77 30.86 -0.67
C SER A 225 29.85 29.90 -1.44
N ARG A 226 28.67 30.39 -1.84
CA ARG A 226 27.75 29.71 -2.73
C ARG A 226 27.99 30.16 -4.17
N LEU A 227 28.01 29.22 -5.12
CA LEU A 227 28.17 29.52 -6.55
C LEU A 227 26.79 29.61 -7.21
N ASP A 228 26.06 28.52 -7.19
CA ASP A 228 24.73 28.39 -7.79
C ASP A 228 23.88 27.37 -7.02
N GLU A 229 22.58 27.44 -7.22
CA GLU A 229 21.63 26.53 -6.62
C GLU A 229 20.54 26.17 -7.63
N THR A 230 20.33 24.89 -7.83
CA THR A 230 19.17 24.36 -8.54
C THR A 230 18.18 23.90 -7.50
N PRO A 231 16.99 24.50 -7.40
CA PRO A 231 16.02 24.12 -6.40
C PRO A 231 15.50 22.69 -6.63
N ALA A 232 15.10 22.01 -5.56
CA ALA A 232 14.44 20.73 -5.64
C ALA A 232 12.99 20.91 -6.14
N GLU A 233 12.52 20.00 -7.00
CA GLU A 233 11.13 19.94 -7.44
C GLU A 233 10.37 18.91 -6.58
N PRO A 234 9.36 19.33 -5.78
CA PRO A 234 8.55 18.40 -5.00
C PRO A 234 7.87 17.34 -5.87
N GLY A 235 7.70 16.14 -5.34
CA GLY A 235 6.88 15.11 -5.95
C GLY A 235 5.42 15.58 -6.09
N LYS A 236 4.72 15.03 -7.10
CA LYS A 236 3.32 15.40 -7.36
C LYS A 236 2.39 14.80 -6.31
N GLN A 237 1.36 15.54 -5.94
CA GLN A 237 0.31 15.06 -5.05
C GLN A 237 -0.51 13.98 -5.76
N LEU A 238 -0.90 12.97 -4.99
CA LEU A 238 -1.70 11.85 -5.48
C LEU A 238 -3.04 11.82 -4.75
N LYS A 239 -4.15 11.98 -5.50
CA LYS A 239 -5.50 11.95 -4.96
C LYS A 239 -6.11 10.57 -5.18
N LEU A 240 -6.40 9.87 -4.09
CA LEU A 240 -7.01 8.55 -4.09
C LEU A 240 -8.53 8.64 -4.26
N THR A 241 -9.14 7.51 -4.61
CA THR A 241 -10.59 7.32 -4.66
C THR A 241 -11.20 7.12 -3.27
N LEU A 242 -10.36 6.90 -2.27
CA LEU A 242 -10.79 6.58 -0.90
C LEU A 242 -11.62 7.67 -0.26
N ASP A 243 -12.63 7.23 0.46
CA ASP A 243 -13.41 8.03 1.40
C ASP A 243 -12.87 7.80 2.82
N LEU A 244 -12.23 8.81 3.39
CA LEU A 244 -11.57 8.68 4.70
C LEU A 244 -12.57 8.34 5.82
N ASP A 245 -13.80 8.85 5.74
CA ASP A 245 -14.83 8.56 6.76
C ASP A 245 -15.27 7.09 6.68
N LEU A 246 -15.40 6.57 5.46
CA LEU A 246 -15.72 5.16 5.23
C LEU A 246 -14.57 4.23 5.62
N GLN A 247 -13.33 4.66 5.34
CA GLN A 247 -12.13 3.94 5.78
C GLN A 247 -12.07 3.84 7.31
N ILE A 248 -12.34 4.94 8.03
CA ILE A 248 -12.38 4.94 9.51
C ILE A 248 -13.45 3.96 10.01
N ALA A 249 -14.64 3.98 9.41
CA ALA A 249 -15.70 3.05 9.79
C ALA A 249 -15.32 1.58 9.54
N ALA A 250 -14.63 1.28 8.43
CA ALA A 250 -14.16 -0.05 8.11
C ALA A 250 -13.06 -0.53 9.08
N GLU A 251 -12.10 0.34 9.42
CA GLU A 251 -11.05 0.03 10.41
C GLU A 251 -11.64 -0.26 11.80
N GLN A 252 -12.61 0.55 12.22
CA GLN A 252 -13.32 0.35 13.51
C GLN A 252 -14.13 -0.93 13.51
N ALA A 253 -14.79 -1.27 12.39
CA ALA A 253 -15.59 -2.48 12.30
C ALA A 253 -14.78 -3.76 12.52
N ILE A 254 -13.54 -3.81 11.99
CA ILE A 254 -12.66 -4.99 12.05
C ILE A 254 -11.62 -4.91 13.19
N GLU A 255 -11.66 -3.89 14.03
CA GLU A 255 -10.69 -3.72 15.12
C GLU A 255 -10.61 -4.98 16.00
N GLY A 256 -9.38 -5.42 16.29
CA GLY A 256 -9.10 -6.62 17.09
C GLY A 256 -9.47 -7.95 16.41
N LYS A 257 -9.69 -7.96 15.10
CA LYS A 257 -10.00 -9.17 14.31
C LYS A 257 -9.03 -9.31 13.14
N ASN A 258 -8.86 -10.55 12.66
CA ASN A 258 -8.06 -10.85 11.47
C ASN A 258 -8.96 -10.93 10.24
N GLY A 259 -8.49 -10.39 9.10
CA GLY A 259 -9.24 -10.44 7.85
C GLY A 259 -9.10 -9.20 6.99
N ALA A 260 -10.09 -8.93 6.15
CA ALA A 260 -10.11 -7.78 5.26
C ALA A 260 -11.53 -7.22 5.07
N ILE A 261 -11.63 -5.91 4.87
CA ILE A 261 -12.85 -5.23 4.43
C ILE A 261 -12.50 -4.40 3.19
N VAL A 262 -13.29 -4.55 2.14
CA VAL A 262 -13.16 -3.72 0.93
C VAL A 262 -14.53 -3.17 0.56
N ALA A 263 -14.59 -1.86 0.29
CA ALA A 263 -15.77 -1.19 -0.23
C ALA A 263 -15.46 -0.53 -1.57
N MET A 264 -16.36 -0.63 -2.53
CA MET A 264 -16.20 -0.15 -3.90
C MET A 264 -17.49 0.48 -4.41
N ASP A 265 -17.37 1.53 -5.22
CA ASP A 265 -18.45 2.00 -6.09
C ASP A 265 -18.54 1.06 -7.31
N PRO A 266 -19.65 0.32 -7.46
CA PRO A 266 -19.79 -0.65 -8.56
C PRO A 266 -20.02 0.01 -9.93
N HIS A 267 -20.30 1.32 -10.00
CA HIS A 267 -20.45 2.05 -11.25
C HIS A 267 -19.10 2.40 -11.86
N THR A 268 -18.13 2.79 -11.03
CA THR A 268 -16.85 3.33 -11.47
C THR A 268 -15.69 2.36 -11.26
N GLY A 269 -15.76 1.49 -10.25
CA GLY A 269 -14.65 0.67 -9.78
C GLY A 269 -13.79 1.37 -8.73
N GLU A 270 -14.13 2.60 -8.33
CA GLU A 270 -13.42 3.32 -7.28
C GLU A 270 -13.46 2.57 -5.94
N ILE A 271 -12.30 2.24 -5.39
CA ILE A 271 -12.19 1.70 -4.04
C ILE A 271 -12.42 2.83 -3.05
N LEU A 272 -13.48 2.70 -2.26
CA LEU A 272 -13.88 3.69 -1.25
C LEU A 272 -13.24 3.43 0.11
N ALA A 273 -12.99 2.17 0.45
CA ALA A 273 -12.27 1.75 1.65
C ALA A 273 -11.59 0.40 1.42
N MET A 274 -10.41 0.21 2.01
CA MET A 274 -9.67 -1.06 1.98
C MET A 274 -8.89 -1.25 3.27
N VAL A 275 -9.22 -2.28 4.03
CA VAL A 275 -8.60 -2.65 5.30
C VAL A 275 -8.08 -4.07 5.24
N SER A 276 -6.91 -4.30 5.78
CA SER A 276 -6.33 -5.63 6.03
C SER A 276 -5.82 -5.71 7.47
N ARG A 277 -6.13 -6.78 8.19
CA ARG A 277 -5.75 -7.00 9.59
C ARG A 277 -5.23 -8.43 9.81
N PRO A 278 -4.21 -8.65 10.68
CA PRO A 278 -3.50 -7.62 11.45
C PRO A 278 -2.71 -6.67 10.53
N THR A 279 -2.16 -5.62 11.12
CA THR A 279 -1.44 -4.56 10.39
C THR A 279 -0.07 -4.32 10.98
N PHE A 280 0.71 -3.46 10.33
CA PHE A 280 2.02 -2.98 10.77
C PHE A 280 2.04 -1.45 10.75
N ASP A 281 3.00 -0.81 11.43
CA ASP A 281 3.16 0.65 11.33
C ASP A 281 4.14 0.99 10.19
N PRO A 282 3.71 1.68 9.12
CA PRO A 282 4.61 2.08 8.03
C PRO A 282 5.73 3.04 8.47
N ASN A 283 5.55 3.74 9.60
CA ASN A 283 6.57 4.64 10.14
C ASN A 283 7.82 3.90 10.62
N ASP A 284 7.69 2.64 11.07
CA ASP A 284 8.82 1.80 11.48
C ASP A 284 9.77 1.52 10.29
N PHE A 285 9.24 1.52 9.06
CA PHE A 285 10.00 1.31 7.83
C PHE A 285 10.57 2.60 7.26
N ALA A 286 9.95 3.74 7.55
CA ALA A 286 10.45 5.05 7.16
C ALA A 286 11.75 5.41 7.91
N VAL A 287 11.99 4.78 9.05
CA VAL A 287 13.29 4.63 9.72
C VAL A 287 13.75 3.20 9.47
N LYS A 288 15.03 2.94 9.50
CA LYS A 288 15.54 1.56 9.36
C LYS A 288 14.97 0.66 10.46
N ILE A 289 14.07 -0.23 10.08
CA ILE A 289 13.48 -1.22 11.02
C ILE A 289 14.57 -2.11 11.63
N SER A 290 14.48 -2.40 12.90
CA SER A 290 15.40 -3.31 13.59
C SER A 290 15.23 -4.75 13.09
N ARG A 291 16.31 -5.56 13.15
CA ARG A 291 16.24 -6.99 12.78
C ARG A 291 15.24 -7.76 13.62
N ASP A 292 15.11 -7.43 14.90
CA ASP A 292 14.21 -8.12 15.81
C ASP A 292 12.73 -7.81 15.48
N GLU A 293 12.41 -6.56 15.18
CA GLU A 293 11.06 -6.16 14.73
C GLU A 293 10.72 -6.76 13.38
N TRP A 294 11.65 -6.73 12.44
CA TRP A 294 11.48 -7.40 11.14
C TRP A 294 11.21 -8.89 11.31
N ASN A 295 12.02 -9.59 12.14
CA ASN A 295 11.85 -11.02 12.40
C ASN A 295 10.50 -11.32 13.09
N LYS A 296 10.00 -10.46 13.96
CA LYS A 296 8.65 -10.59 14.54
C LYS A 296 7.59 -10.53 13.45
N LEU A 297 7.66 -9.53 12.56
CA LEU A 297 6.67 -9.35 11.50
C LEU A 297 6.64 -10.50 10.48
N ILE A 298 7.81 -11.00 10.03
CA ILE A 298 7.86 -12.06 9.02
C ILE A 298 7.52 -13.46 9.56
N ASN A 299 7.74 -13.69 10.86
CA ASN A 299 7.46 -14.99 11.51
C ASN A 299 6.09 -15.01 12.19
N ASP A 300 5.35 -13.91 12.19
CA ASP A 300 3.99 -13.85 12.75
C ASP A 300 3.04 -14.75 11.94
N PRO A 301 2.38 -15.74 12.59
CA PRO A 301 1.46 -16.66 11.92
C PRO A 301 0.27 -15.94 11.27
N ASP A 302 -0.15 -14.79 11.79
CA ASP A 302 -1.25 -13.98 11.28
C ASP A 302 -0.87 -13.10 10.08
N LYS A 303 0.44 -13.08 9.71
CA LYS A 303 1.01 -12.44 8.51
C LYS A 303 0.64 -10.95 8.38
N PRO A 304 1.07 -10.09 9.30
CA PRO A 304 0.71 -8.67 9.32
C PRO A 304 1.17 -7.88 8.09
N LEU A 305 2.16 -8.36 7.35
CA LEU A 305 2.62 -7.72 6.11
C LEU A 305 1.79 -8.08 4.86
N LEU A 306 0.90 -9.08 4.97
CA LEU A 306 0.09 -9.54 3.84
C LEU A 306 -1.13 -8.64 3.65
N ASN A 307 -1.28 -8.03 2.47
CA ASN A 307 -2.52 -7.35 2.11
C ASN A 307 -3.61 -8.38 1.78
N LYS A 308 -4.37 -8.78 2.80
CA LYS A 308 -5.39 -9.82 2.65
C LYS A 308 -6.50 -9.46 1.67
N ALA A 309 -6.74 -8.18 1.41
CA ALA A 309 -7.75 -7.74 0.44
C ALA A 309 -7.47 -8.26 -0.98
N ILE A 310 -6.18 -8.31 -1.38
CA ILE A 310 -5.75 -8.67 -2.74
C ILE A 310 -4.84 -9.92 -2.79
N GLN A 311 -4.44 -10.45 -1.62
CA GLN A 311 -3.47 -11.56 -1.55
C GLN A 311 -3.97 -12.78 -0.76
N ALA A 312 -5.02 -12.67 0.08
CA ALA A 312 -5.58 -13.83 0.76
C ALA A 312 -6.35 -14.70 -0.24
N GLN A 313 -5.77 -15.84 -0.60
CA GLN A 313 -6.38 -16.84 -1.49
C GLN A 313 -7.07 -17.89 -0.65
N LEU A 314 -8.37 -17.71 -0.41
CA LEU A 314 -9.16 -18.56 0.48
C LEU A 314 -10.43 -19.03 -0.20
N ALA A 315 -10.94 -20.17 0.27
CA ALA A 315 -12.23 -20.71 -0.20
C ALA A 315 -13.36 -19.71 0.15
N PRO A 316 -14.19 -19.30 -0.82
CA PRO A 316 -15.26 -18.32 -0.59
C PRO A 316 -16.48 -18.90 0.16
N GLY A 317 -16.57 -20.21 0.25
CA GLY A 317 -17.75 -20.87 0.82
C GLY A 317 -19.04 -20.48 0.11
N SER A 318 -20.12 -20.36 0.86
CA SER A 318 -21.46 -20.11 0.30
C SER A 318 -21.64 -18.79 -0.45
N THR A 319 -20.66 -17.87 -0.45
CA THR A 319 -20.75 -16.68 -1.33
C THR A 319 -20.61 -17.05 -2.79
N PHE A 320 -19.88 -18.13 -3.11
CA PHE A 320 -19.76 -18.68 -4.45
C PHE A 320 -21.10 -19.15 -5.05
N LYS A 321 -22.10 -19.46 -4.21
CA LYS A 321 -23.43 -19.90 -4.65
C LYS A 321 -24.15 -18.89 -5.53
N ILE A 322 -23.81 -17.61 -5.43
CA ILE A 322 -24.36 -16.57 -6.31
C ILE A 322 -23.87 -16.79 -7.75
N LEU A 323 -22.58 -17.09 -7.94
CA LEU A 323 -22.02 -17.43 -9.26
C LEU A 323 -22.64 -18.74 -9.78
N MET A 324 -22.86 -19.71 -8.90
CA MET A 324 -23.55 -20.95 -9.25
C MET A 324 -24.99 -20.72 -9.70
N ALA A 325 -25.72 -19.84 -9.00
CA ALA A 325 -27.08 -19.44 -9.36
C ALA A 325 -27.11 -18.79 -10.75
N THR A 326 -26.15 -17.87 -11.01
CA THR A 326 -25.99 -17.21 -12.30
C THR A 326 -25.70 -18.22 -13.42
N ALA A 327 -24.73 -19.12 -13.20
CA ALA A 327 -24.41 -20.19 -14.16
C ALA A 327 -25.62 -21.11 -14.43
N GLY A 328 -26.30 -21.52 -13.37
CA GLY A 328 -27.48 -22.38 -13.48
C GLY A 328 -28.65 -21.72 -14.17
N TRP A 329 -28.85 -20.42 -13.97
CA TRP A 329 -29.90 -19.65 -14.67
C TRP A 329 -29.58 -19.58 -16.16
N GLN A 330 -28.36 -19.19 -16.51
CA GLN A 330 -27.95 -19.05 -17.93
C GLN A 330 -28.02 -20.37 -18.71
N GLU A 331 -27.82 -21.50 -18.04
CA GLU A 331 -27.95 -22.83 -18.63
C GLU A 331 -29.41 -23.38 -18.60
N GLY A 332 -30.41 -22.59 -18.16
CA GLY A 332 -31.81 -22.97 -18.11
C GLY A 332 -32.12 -24.03 -17.05
N ILE A 333 -31.19 -24.34 -16.16
CA ILE A 333 -31.34 -25.41 -15.15
C ILE A 333 -31.98 -24.89 -13.87
N ALA A 334 -31.55 -23.73 -13.37
CA ALA A 334 -31.89 -23.24 -12.05
C ALA A 334 -33.37 -22.77 -11.93
N GLN A 335 -33.99 -22.37 -13.04
CA GLN A 335 -35.40 -21.91 -13.08
C GLN A 335 -36.38 -23.04 -12.75
N THR A 336 -36.06 -24.26 -13.13
CA THR A 336 -36.94 -25.42 -12.98
C THR A 336 -36.49 -26.39 -11.88
N LEU A 337 -35.29 -26.19 -11.35
CA LEU A 337 -34.72 -27.09 -10.34
C LEU A 337 -35.43 -26.90 -9.00
N ASN A 338 -36.04 -27.97 -8.54
CA ASN A 338 -36.63 -28.10 -7.20
C ASN A 338 -36.01 -29.31 -6.51
N VAL A 339 -35.53 -29.15 -5.29
CA VAL A 339 -34.95 -30.23 -4.49
C VAL A 339 -35.61 -30.33 -3.14
N HIS A 340 -35.67 -31.54 -2.58
CA HIS A 340 -36.09 -31.73 -1.19
C HIS A 340 -34.87 -31.96 -0.31
N CYS A 341 -34.63 -31.02 0.61
CA CYS A 341 -33.45 -31.06 1.50
C CYS A 341 -33.83 -31.66 2.85
N ASN A 342 -33.34 -32.86 3.15
CA ASN A 342 -33.46 -33.57 4.43
C ASN A 342 -32.13 -33.53 5.23
N GLY A 343 -31.42 -32.41 5.18
CA GLY A 343 -30.16 -32.24 5.90
C GLY A 343 -28.92 -32.82 5.21
N GLY A 344 -29.03 -33.27 3.94
CA GLY A 344 -27.97 -33.78 3.11
C GLY A 344 -28.47 -34.60 1.93
N ALA A 345 -27.55 -34.91 0.99
CA ALA A 345 -27.82 -35.77 -0.16
C ALA A 345 -26.58 -36.64 -0.47
N THR A 346 -26.80 -37.73 -1.20
CA THR A 346 -25.76 -38.69 -1.57
C THR A 346 -25.40 -38.51 -3.05
N PHE A 347 -24.12 -38.26 -3.34
CA PHE A 347 -23.56 -38.15 -4.69
C PHE A 347 -22.39 -39.11 -4.79
N TYR A 348 -22.32 -39.90 -5.88
CA TYR A 348 -21.23 -40.84 -6.15
C TYR A 348 -20.88 -41.74 -4.96
N GLY A 349 -21.91 -42.25 -4.25
CA GLY A 349 -21.76 -43.14 -3.08
C GLY A 349 -21.31 -42.44 -1.78
N ARG A 350 -21.11 -41.12 -1.78
CA ARG A 350 -20.74 -40.32 -0.58
C ARG A 350 -21.86 -39.38 -0.16
N ARG A 351 -22.12 -39.32 1.14
CA ARG A 351 -23.07 -38.35 1.71
C ARG A 351 -22.43 -36.99 1.89
N PHE A 352 -23.05 -35.95 1.34
CA PHE A 352 -22.76 -34.54 1.55
C PHE A 352 -23.82 -33.90 2.42
N GLY A 353 -23.42 -33.30 3.56
CA GLY A 353 -24.34 -32.71 4.53
C GLY A 353 -24.75 -31.30 4.17
N CYS A 354 -25.96 -30.89 4.56
CA CYS A 354 -26.36 -29.49 4.61
C CYS A 354 -26.03 -28.89 5.99
N TRP A 355 -25.85 -27.57 6.05
CA TRP A 355 -25.59 -26.88 7.30
C TRP A 355 -26.77 -26.97 8.27
N VAL A 356 -28.02 -27.02 7.78
CA VAL A 356 -29.23 -27.34 8.56
C VAL A 356 -29.40 -28.86 8.58
N LYS A 357 -29.20 -29.48 9.75
CA LYS A 357 -29.20 -30.93 9.91
C LYS A 357 -30.59 -31.53 9.68
N THR A 358 -31.68 -30.81 10.05
CA THR A 358 -33.08 -31.21 9.83
C THR A 358 -33.51 -30.98 8.38
N GLY A 359 -32.73 -30.24 7.59
CA GLY A 359 -33.05 -29.89 6.22
C GLY A 359 -33.89 -28.65 6.06
N HIS A 360 -34.07 -28.23 4.80
CA HIS A 360 -34.82 -27.04 4.42
C HIS A 360 -36.20 -27.38 3.80
N GLY A 361 -36.55 -28.68 3.68
CA GLY A 361 -37.76 -29.14 2.99
C GLY A 361 -37.67 -28.91 1.48
N ALA A 362 -38.78 -28.50 0.85
CA ALA A 362 -38.82 -28.11 -0.55
C ALA A 362 -38.05 -26.81 -0.79
N VAL A 363 -37.16 -26.79 -1.78
CA VAL A 363 -36.24 -25.67 -2.05
C VAL A 363 -36.15 -25.41 -3.56
N ASP A 364 -36.55 -24.20 -3.93
CA ASP A 364 -36.35 -23.60 -5.25
C ASP A 364 -35.10 -22.68 -5.24
N LEU A 365 -34.78 -22.04 -6.34
CA LEU A 365 -33.58 -21.17 -6.46
C LEU A 365 -33.61 -19.99 -5.46
N PRO A 366 -34.67 -19.16 -5.36
CA PRO A 366 -34.73 -18.08 -4.38
C PRO A 366 -34.48 -18.56 -2.95
N LYS A 367 -35.18 -19.62 -2.52
CA LYS A 367 -35.02 -20.20 -1.19
C LYS A 367 -33.60 -20.75 -0.98
N ALA A 368 -33.02 -21.39 -1.99
CA ALA A 368 -31.66 -21.89 -1.94
C ALA A 368 -30.62 -20.77 -1.70
N ILE A 369 -30.87 -19.57 -2.25
CA ILE A 369 -29.98 -18.40 -2.07
C ILE A 369 -30.14 -17.84 -0.65
N TYR A 370 -31.33 -17.45 -0.21
CA TYR A 370 -31.49 -16.75 1.08
C TYR A 370 -31.34 -17.66 2.30
N GLN A 371 -31.65 -18.96 2.19
CA GLN A 371 -31.38 -19.96 3.22
C GLN A 371 -30.04 -20.68 3.03
N SER A 372 -29.33 -20.40 1.96
CA SER A 372 -28.02 -21.01 1.66
C SER A 372 -28.02 -22.54 1.63
N CYS A 373 -29.05 -23.17 1.03
CA CYS A 373 -29.21 -24.61 1.02
C CYS A 373 -28.10 -25.32 0.22
N ASP A 374 -27.26 -26.11 0.89
CA ASP A 374 -26.14 -26.82 0.22
C ASP A 374 -26.66 -27.89 -0.75
N VAL A 375 -27.72 -28.62 -0.41
CA VAL A 375 -28.26 -29.72 -1.24
C VAL A 375 -28.71 -29.21 -2.60
N PHE A 376 -29.33 -28.03 -2.69
CA PHE A 376 -29.70 -27.43 -3.97
C PHE A 376 -28.44 -27.18 -4.84
N PHE A 377 -27.40 -26.58 -4.26
CA PHE A 377 -26.18 -26.23 -5.00
C PHE A 377 -25.30 -27.44 -5.30
N TYR A 378 -25.36 -28.51 -4.50
CA TYR A 378 -24.74 -29.79 -4.85
C TYR A 378 -25.41 -30.39 -6.09
N THR A 379 -26.75 -30.42 -6.13
CA THR A 379 -27.49 -30.93 -7.28
C THR A 379 -27.28 -30.06 -8.53
N LEU A 380 -27.23 -28.75 -8.35
CA LEU A 380 -26.94 -27.83 -9.44
C LEU A 380 -25.50 -28.02 -10.00
N ALA A 381 -24.52 -28.22 -9.10
CA ALA A 381 -23.12 -28.48 -9.50
C ALA A 381 -22.97 -29.79 -10.27
N GLU A 382 -23.65 -30.86 -9.84
CA GLU A 382 -23.69 -32.13 -10.57
C GLU A 382 -24.22 -31.97 -11.99
N LYS A 383 -25.31 -31.19 -12.16
CA LYS A 383 -25.92 -30.94 -13.47
C LYS A 383 -25.09 -30.02 -14.37
N LEU A 384 -24.38 -29.04 -13.80
CA LEU A 384 -23.51 -28.13 -14.55
C LEU A 384 -22.22 -28.80 -14.97
N GLY A 385 -21.56 -29.52 -14.10
CA GLY A 385 -20.20 -30.00 -14.29
C GLY A 385 -19.16 -28.91 -14.09
N ILE A 386 -17.90 -29.32 -13.83
CA ILE A 386 -16.83 -28.40 -13.43
C ILE A 386 -16.49 -27.35 -14.51
N ASP A 387 -16.47 -27.75 -15.78
CA ASP A 387 -16.00 -26.84 -16.85
C ASP A 387 -17.00 -25.72 -17.12
N ARG A 388 -18.34 -25.97 -17.03
CA ARG A 388 -19.34 -24.90 -17.09
C ARG A 388 -19.27 -23.99 -15.88
N ILE A 389 -19.08 -24.55 -14.68
CA ILE A 389 -18.86 -23.74 -13.46
C ILE A 389 -17.62 -22.85 -13.64
N ALA A 390 -16.50 -23.41 -14.09
CA ALA A 390 -15.26 -22.66 -14.34
C ALA A 390 -15.43 -21.59 -15.41
N LYS A 391 -16.13 -21.89 -16.52
CA LYS A 391 -16.43 -20.94 -17.60
C LYS A 391 -17.14 -19.67 -17.06
N TYR A 392 -18.22 -19.87 -16.31
CA TYR A 392 -18.97 -18.73 -15.77
C TYR A 392 -18.19 -17.99 -14.68
N ALA A 393 -17.58 -18.70 -13.74
CA ALA A 393 -16.77 -18.08 -12.68
C ALA A 393 -15.61 -17.24 -13.25
N THR A 394 -14.94 -17.74 -14.28
CA THR A 394 -13.87 -17.02 -14.99
C THR A 394 -14.42 -15.84 -15.80
N ALA A 395 -15.61 -15.94 -16.39
CA ALA A 395 -16.26 -14.82 -17.06
C ALA A 395 -16.48 -13.63 -16.11
N PHE A 396 -16.80 -13.89 -14.84
CA PHE A 396 -16.89 -12.92 -13.75
C PHE A 396 -15.55 -12.58 -13.09
N GLY A 397 -14.42 -13.02 -13.67
CA GLY A 397 -13.07 -12.66 -13.25
C GLY A 397 -12.48 -13.46 -12.09
N LEU A 398 -13.13 -14.54 -11.62
CA LEU A 398 -12.54 -15.42 -10.60
C LEU A 398 -11.38 -16.24 -11.20
N GLY A 399 -10.35 -16.46 -10.41
CA GLY A 399 -9.13 -17.14 -10.86
C GLY A 399 -8.22 -16.29 -11.76
N GLN A 400 -8.46 -14.97 -11.83
CA GLN A 400 -7.69 -14.01 -12.61
C GLN A 400 -7.44 -12.76 -11.77
N LYS A 401 -6.36 -12.02 -12.06
CA LYS A 401 -6.14 -10.71 -11.47
C LYS A 401 -7.28 -9.76 -11.86
N THR A 402 -7.72 -8.92 -10.93
CA THR A 402 -8.77 -7.94 -11.21
C THR A 402 -8.24 -6.75 -12.01
N GLY A 403 -6.93 -6.53 -11.98
CA GLY A 403 -6.27 -5.37 -12.58
C GLY A 403 -6.28 -4.15 -11.66
N ILE A 404 -6.52 -4.35 -10.35
CA ILE A 404 -6.40 -3.25 -9.38
C ILE A 404 -4.99 -2.65 -9.42
N ASP A 405 -4.92 -1.34 -9.32
CA ASP A 405 -3.69 -0.55 -9.36
C ASP A 405 -2.87 -0.61 -8.05
N LEU A 406 -2.72 -1.82 -7.54
CA LEU A 406 -1.87 -2.13 -6.39
C LEU A 406 -0.89 -3.26 -6.74
N PRO A 407 0.34 -3.20 -6.24
CA PRO A 407 1.33 -4.23 -6.51
C PRO A 407 0.97 -5.55 -5.81
N ASN A 408 1.51 -6.66 -6.35
CA ASN A 408 1.44 -7.99 -5.75
C ASN A 408 0.02 -8.59 -5.67
N GLU A 409 -0.94 -8.14 -6.50
CA GLU A 409 -2.22 -8.82 -6.65
C GLU A 409 -2.01 -10.28 -7.10
N VAL A 410 -2.74 -11.21 -6.49
CA VAL A 410 -2.71 -12.63 -6.84
C VAL A 410 -3.95 -13.04 -7.66
N SER A 411 -3.80 -14.03 -8.53
CA SER A 411 -4.89 -14.46 -9.42
C SER A 411 -5.93 -15.35 -8.75
N GLY A 412 -5.66 -15.89 -7.57
CA GLY A 412 -6.51 -16.94 -7.02
C GLY A 412 -6.49 -18.24 -7.85
N VAL A 413 -7.43 -19.14 -7.57
CA VAL A 413 -7.59 -20.42 -8.27
C VAL A 413 -9.06 -20.66 -8.57
N MET A 414 -9.41 -20.82 -9.84
CA MET A 414 -10.67 -21.41 -10.29
C MET A 414 -10.35 -22.76 -10.94
N PRO A 415 -10.71 -23.89 -10.31
CA PRO A 415 -10.40 -25.21 -10.83
C PRO A 415 -11.23 -25.57 -12.05
N SER A 416 -10.63 -26.33 -12.99
CA SER A 416 -11.25 -26.97 -14.15
C SER A 416 -10.59 -28.34 -14.38
N GLU A 417 -11.10 -29.14 -15.31
CA GLU A 417 -10.44 -30.39 -15.69
C GLU A 417 -9.01 -30.12 -16.21
N GLU A 418 -8.84 -29.10 -17.08
CA GLU A 418 -7.54 -28.70 -17.61
C GLU A 418 -6.59 -28.23 -16.50
N TRP A 419 -7.08 -27.38 -15.57
CA TRP A 419 -6.30 -26.91 -14.43
C TRP A 419 -5.74 -28.08 -13.60
N LYS A 420 -6.56 -29.09 -13.33
CA LYS A 420 -6.14 -30.26 -12.54
C LYS A 420 -5.11 -31.11 -13.28
N ILE A 421 -5.31 -31.37 -14.57
CA ILE A 421 -4.34 -32.09 -15.40
C ILE A 421 -3.01 -31.33 -15.43
N ARG A 422 -3.02 -30.04 -15.65
CA ARG A 422 -1.83 -29.18 -15.73
C ARG A 422 -1.02 -29.18 -14.42
N ASN A 423 -1.70 -29.00 -13.28
CA ASN A 423 -1.02 -28.80 -12.00
C ASN A 423 -0.73 -30.09 -11.23
N PHE A 424 -1.59 -31.12 -11.36
CA PHE A 424 -1.49 -32.38 -10.57
C PHE A 424 -1.27 -33.63 -11.41
N LYS A 425 -1.33 -33.52 -12.73
CA LYS A 425 -1.22 -34.66 -13.65
C LYS A 425 -2.28 -35.74 -13.39
N GLN A 426 -3.44 -35.36 -12.92
CA GLN A 426 -4.57 -36.22 -12.56
C GLN A 426 -5.83 -35.76 -13.29
N LYS A 427 -6.72 -36.71 -13.60
CA LYS A 427 -8.05 -36.38 -14.10
C LYS A 427 -8.92 -35.79 -13.01
N TRP A 428 -9.94 -35.03 -13.41
CA TRP A 428 -10.97 -34.53 -12.52
C TRP A 428 -11.87 -35.66 -12.02
N PHE A 429 -12.24 -35.63 -10.74
CA PHE A 429 -13.21 -36.58 -10.19
C PHE A 429 -14.56 -35.88 -9.97
N ALA A 430 -15.65 -36.50 -10.42
CA ALA A 430 -16.98 -35.89 -10.35
C ALA A 430 -17.40 -35.43 -8.92
N GLY A 431 -16.97 -36.16 -7.88
CA GLY A 431 -17.20 -35.75 -6.49
C GLY A 431 -16.53 -34.45 -6.05
N GLU A 432 -15.47 -34.00 -6.73
CA GLU A 432 -14.84 -32.71 -6.45
C GLU A 432 -15.71 -31.54 -6.91
N THR A 433 -16.47 -31.71 -8.01
CA THR A 433 -17.44 -30.74 -8.50
C THR A 433 -18.49 -30.40 -7.44
N ILE A 434 -18.93 -31.39 -6.67
CA ILE A 434 -19.92 -31.19 -5.59
C ILE A 434 -19.39 -30.20 -4.54
N SER A 435 -18.12 -30.34 -4.14
CA SER A 435 -17.48 -29.42 -3.19
C SER A 435 -17.30 -28.01 -3.79
N VAL A 436 -16.91 -27.91 -5.07
CA VAL A 436 -16.79 -26.64 -5.78
C VAL A 436 -18.14 -25.90 -5.85
N GLY A 437 -19.25 -26.63 -6.00
CA GLY A 437 -20.61 -26.06 -6.05
C GLY A 437 -21.02 -25.21 -4.84
N ILE A 438 -20.35 -25.39 -3.71
CA ILE A 438 -20.56 -24.57 -2.50
C ILE A 438 -19.35 -23.69 -2.15
N GLY A 439 -18.44 -23.47 -3.12
CA GLY A 439 -17.25 -22.64 -2.92
C GLY A 439 -16.19 -23.25 -2.00
N GLN A 440 -16.07 -24.58 -2.03
CA GLN A 440 -15.07 -25.37 -1.29
C GLN A 440 -14.17 -26.15 -2.24
N GLY A 441 -13.30 -26.97 -1.71
CA GLY A 441 -12.34 -27.74 -2.53
C GLY A 441 -11.16 -26.88 -2.98
N ALA A 442 -10.85 -26.91 -4.28
CA ALA A 442 -9.70 -26.18 -4.82
C ALA A 442 -9.98 -24.71 -5.21
N VAL A 443 -11.20 -24.22 -5.00
CA VAL A 443 -11.51 -22.80 -5.25
C VAL A 443 -10.84 -21.93 -4.20
N ALA A 444 -10.04 -20.96 -4.67
CA ALA A 444 -9.38 -19.98 -3.81
C ALA A 444 -9.44 -18.61 -4.48
N ILE A 445 -10.05 -17.63 -3.80
CA ILE A 445 -10.24 -16.28 -4.35
C ILE A 445 -9.88 -15.22 -3.32
N THR A 446 -9.66 -14.00 -3.79
CA THR A 446 -9.42 -12.85 -2.91
C THR A 446 -10.70 -12.05 -2.64
N PRO A 447 -10.76 -11.27 -1.56
CA PRO A 447 -11.89 -10.37 -1.28
C PRO A 447 -12.22 -9.43 -2.44
N VAL A 448 -11.21 -8.84 -3.10
CA VAL A 448 -11.41 -7.94 -4.24
C VAL A 448 -12.00 -8.69 -5.44
N GLN A 449 -11.58 -9.93 -5.71
CA GLN A 449 -12.18 -10.75 -6.78
C GLN A 449 -13.65 -11.03 -6.51
N LEU A 450 -13.99 -11.45 -5.29
CA LEU A 450 -15.39 -11.72 -4.90
C LEU A 450 -16.24 -10.45 -5.01
N MET A 451 -15.74 -9.34 -4.50
CA MET A 451 -16.42 -8.04 -4.57
C MET A 451 -16.71 -7.63 -6.01
N ARG A 452 -15.70 -7.71 -6.90
CA ARG A 452 -15.84 -7.38 -8.32
C ARG A 452 -16.87 -8.26 -9.01
N ALA A 453 -16.81 -9.58 -8.77
CA ALA A 453 -17.74 -10.55 -9.38
C ALA A 453 -19.21 -10.31 -8.95
N ILE A 454 -19.45 -10.10 -7.65
CA ILE A 454 -20.78 -9.83 -7.13
C ILE A 454 -21.23 -8.41 -7.50
N GLY A 455 -20.29 -7.45 -7.58
CA GLY A 455 -20.55 -6.11 -8.11
C GLY A 455 -21.09 -6.17 -9.54
N ALA A 456 -20.47 -6.95 -10.42
CA ALA A 456 -20.97 -7.15 -11.77
C ALA A 456 -22.38 -7.76 -11.80
N ILE A 457 -22.68 -8.72 -10.92
CA ILE A 457 -24.01 -9.31 -10.80
C ILE A 457 -25.04 -8.28 -10.32
N SER A 458 -24.68 -7.40 -9.39
CA SER A 458 -25.55 -6.34 -8.86
C SER A 458 -25.80 -5.20 -9.86
N MET A 459 -24.94 -5.10 -10.89
CA MET A 459 -24.98 -4.10 -11.97
C MET A 459 -25.39 -4.71 -13.32
N ASP A 460 -26.24 -5.73 -13.29
CA ASP A 460 -26.81 -6.37 -14.49
C ASP A 460 -25.75 -6.86 -15.51
N GLY A 461 -24.61 -7.34 -15.01
CA GLY A 461 -23.50 -7.87 -15.81
C GLY A 461 -22.41 -6.86 -16.14
N ARG A 462 -22.52 -5.62 -15.71
CA ARG A 462 -21.52 -4.57 -15.93
C ARG A 462 -20.36 -4.74 -14.95
N MET A 463 -19.22 -5.21 -15.43
CA MET A 463 -18.03 -5.48 -14.65
C MET A 463 -16.96 -4.42 -14.87
N VAL A 464 -16.61 -3.70 -13.81
CA VAL A 464 -15.62 -2.62 -13.80
C VAL A 464 -14.24 -3.11 -13.32
N VAL A 465 -13.20 -2.29 -13.52
CA VAL A 465 -11.85 -2.55 -12.97
C VAL A 465 -11.70 -1.80 -11.64
N PRO A 466 -11.44 -2.49 -10.53
CA PRO A 466 -11.18 -1.84 -9.25
C PRO A 466 -9.94 -0.97 -9.30
N HIS A 467 -9.97 0.23 -8.69
CA HIS A 467 -8.81 1.13 -8.65
C HIS A 467 -8.84 2.04 -7.43
N VAL A 468 -7.64 2.43 -6.96
CA VAL A 468 -7.46 3.28 -5.78
C VAL A 468 -7.00 4.70 -6.11
N ILE A 469 -6.66 4.97 -7.38
CA ILE A 469 -6.27 6.31 -7.82
C ILE A 469 -7.42 7.03 -8.52
N ASN A 470 -7.49 8.35 -8.36
CA ASN A 470 -8.38 9.16 -9.17
C ASN A 470 -7.70 9.44 -10.54
N PRO A 471 -8.22 8.88 -11.65
CA PRO A 471 -7.57 8.99 -12.95
C PRO A 471 -7.37 10.44 -13.41
N THR A 472 -8.22 11.37 -12.98
CA THR A 472 -8.16 12.78 -13.40
C THR A 472 -6.93 13.52 -12.87
N ASN A 473 -6.26 12.97 -11.85
CA ASN A 473 -5.07 13.57 -11.23
C ASN A 473 -3.76 12.95 -11.73
N LEU A 474 -3.83 11.97 -12.63
CA LEU A 474 -2.64 11.38 -13.20
C LEU A 474 -2.07 12.25 -14.32
N PRO A 475 -0.73 12.35 -14.47
CA PRO A 475 -0.12 13.01 -15.61
C PRO A 475 -0.54 12.39 -16.93
N GLN A 476 -0.63 13.21 -18.00
CA GLN A 476 -0.86 12.71 -19.35
C GLN A 476 0.16 11.63 -19.72
N GLY A 477 -0.30 10.53 -20.32
CA GLY A 477 0.53 9.36 -20.66
C GLY A 477 0.58 8.28 -19.59
N TYR A 478 0.23 8.58 -18.34
CA TYR A 478 0.17 7.57 -17.28
C TYR A 478 -1.15 6.80 -17.30
N VAL A 479 -2.23 7.46 -17.72
CA VAL A 479 -3.59 6.87 -17.84
C VAL A 479 -3.66 5.80 -18.93
N GLU A 480 -2.84 5.90 -19.98
CA GLU A 480 -2.82 4.94 -21.08
C GLU A 480 -2.38 3.52 -20.68
N THR A 481 -1.68 3.38 -19.54
CA THR A 481 -1.26 2.08 -19.02
C THR A 481 -2.23 1.47 -18.02
N THR A 482 -3.30 2.20 -17.66
CA THR A 482 -4.26 1.78 -16.64
C THR A 482 -5.66 1.72 -17.24
N HIS A 483 -6.21 0.52 -17.31
CA HIS A 483 -7.51 0.22 -17.93
C HIS A 483 -8.71 0.53 -17.00
N TYR A 484 -8.65 1.61 -16.20
CA TYR A 484 -9.69 1.92 -15.19
C TYR A 484 -11.06 2.20 -15.77
N THR A 485 -11.12 2.66 -17.01
CA THR A 485 -12.39 2.95 -17.71
C THR A 485 -12.94 1.76 -18.47
N GLU A 486 -12.22 0.63 -18.50
CA GLU A 486 -12.70 -0.56 -19.17
C GLU A 486 -13.86 -1.17 -18.41
N VAL A 487 -14.97 -1.31 -19.10
CA VAL A 487 -16.16 -1.99 -18.62
C VAL A 487 -16.39 -3.21 -19.48
N LYS A 488 -16.45 -4.37 -18.84
CA LYS A 488 -16.80 -5.62 -19.52
C LYS A 488 -18.26 -5.93 -19.27
N GLU A 489 -19.06 -6.01 -20.34
CA GLU A 489 -20.44 -6.44 -20.27
C GLU A 489 -20.51 -7.97 -20.31
N ILE A 490 -21.21 -8.56 -19.35
CA ILE A 490 -21.49 -10.00 -19.29
C ILE A 490 -22.96 -10.19 -19.64
N PRO A 491 -23.26 -10.72 -20.83
CA PRO A 491 -24.65 -10.86 -21.27
C PRO A 491 -25.38 -11.87 -20.39
N PHE A 492 -26.57 -11.47 -19.89
CA PHE A 492 -27.41 -12.29 -19.06
C PHE A 492 -28.86 -11.82 -19.13
N GLU A 493 -29.80 -12.71 -18.88
CA GLU A 493 -31.22 -12.39 -18.92
C GLU A 493 -31.64 -11.49 -17.75
N PRO A 494 -32.31 -10.34 -17.98
CA PRO A 494 -32.72 -9.41 -16.91
C PRO A 494 -33.56 -10.05 -15.79
N ALA A 495 -34.41 -10.99 -16.13
CA ALA A 495 -35.21 -11.74 -15.14
C ALA A 495 -34.31 -12.53 -14.15
N GLY A 496 -33.19 -13.03 -14.63
CA GLY A 496 -32.20 -13.73 -13.80
C GLY A 496 -31.53 -12.82 -12.78
N TRP A 497 -31.08 -11.62 -13.22
CA TRP A 497 -30.50 -10.61 -12.32
C TRP A 497 -31.48 -10.27 -11.19
N ASN A 498 -32.73 -9.97 -11.56
CA ASN A 498 -33.76 -9.62 -10.58
C ASN A 498 -34.05 -10.74 -9.58
N THR A 499 -34.21 -11.97 -10.06
CA THR A 499 -34.48 -13.12 -9.20
C THR A 499 -33.36 -13.38 -8.19
N ILE A 500 -32.10 -13.31 -8.66
CA ILE A 500 -30.90 -13.54 -7.82
C ILE A 500 -30.76 -12.43 -6.79
N THR A 501 -30.82 -11.16 -7.21
CA THR A 501 -30.62 -10.01 -6.31
C THR A 501 -31.80 -9.84 -5.34
N ASP A 502 -33.03 -10.18 -5.72
CA ASP A 502 -34.18 -10.22 -4.80
C ASP A 502 -33.98 -11.28 -3.72
N ALA A 503 -33.52 -12.47 -4.10
CA ALA A 503 -33.22 -13.51 -3.14
C ALA A 503 -32.05 -13.11 -2.21
N MET A 504 -31.06 -12.37 -2.71
CA MET A 504 -29.97 -11.81 -1.89
C MET A 504 -30.49 -10.77 -0.87
N GLY A 505 -31.52 -9.98 -1.22
CA GLY A 505 -32.19 -9.07 -0.27
C GLY A 505 -32.80 -9.79 0.91
N ARG A 506 -33.35 -11.01 0.70
CA ARG A 506 -33.96 -11.82 1.76
C ARG A 506 -32.95 -12.47 2.72
N VAL A 507 -31.64 -12.44 2.41
CA VAL A 507 -30.58 -12.98 3.30
C VAL A 507 -30.57 -12.28 4.67
N LEU A 508 -30.90 -10.99 4.71
CA LEU A 508 -30.90 -10.18 5.93
C LEU A 508 -32.27 -10.14 6.61
N LEU A 509 -33.30 -10.75 6.03
CA LEU A 509 -34.64 -10.87 6.64
C LEU A 509 -34.70 -12.05 7.63
N PRO A 510 -35.75 -12.13 8.47
CA PRO A 510 -35.87 -13.18 9.50
C PRO A 510 -35.69 -14.61 9.00
N GLU A 511 -36.13 -14.90 7.77
CA GLU A 511 -36.03 -16.22 7.13
C GLU A 511 -34.65 -16.49 6.51
N GLY A 512 -33.77 -15.48 6.44
CA GLY A 512 -32.46 -15.57 5.83
C GLY A 512 -31.35 -16.02 6.77
N THR A 513 -30.09 -16.00 6.27
CA THR A 513 -28.92 -16.47 7.03
C THR A 513 -28.28 -15.40 7.91
N ALA A 514 -28.63 -14.11 7.77
CA ALA A 514 -28.03 -13.02 8.54
C ALA A 514 -29.06 -11.97 9.06
N PRO A 515 -30.15 -12.36 9.74
CA PRO A 515 -31.13 -11.39 10.21
C PRO A 515 -30.57 -10.38 11.23
N SER A 516 -29.54 -10.77 11.97
CA SER A 516 -28.88 -9.89 12.95
C SER A 516 -28.04 -8.77 12.34
N ALA A 517 -27.85 -8.77 11.02
CA ALA A 517 -27.16 -7.73 10.25
C ALA A 517 -28.15 -6.80 9.51
N HIS A 518 -29.47 -7.02 9.67
CA HIS A 518 -30.49 -6.13 9.11
C HIS A 518 -30.40 -4.73 9.72
N ILE A 519 -30.58 -3.72 8.88
CA ILE A 519 -30.64 -2.31 9.30
C ILE A 519 -31.96 -1.73 8.76
N GLU A 520 -32.81 -1.27 9.67
CA GLU A 520 -34.08 -0.68 9.29
C GLU A 520 -33.89 0.58 8.43
N GLY A 521 -34.67 0.70 7.36
CA GLY A 521 -34.61 1.82 6.43
C GLY A 521 -33.43 1.83 5.46
N ILE A 522 -32.64 0.74 5.37
CA ILE A 522 -31.59 0.56 4.37
C ILE A 522 -31.86 -0.74 3.60
N ASP A 523 -32.05 -0.63 2.27
CA ASP A 523 -32.27 -1.79 1.39
C ASP A 523 -30.94 -2.44 1.03
N ILE A 524 -30.57 -3.49 1.76
CA ILE A 524 -29.31 -4.22 1.58
C ILE A 524 -29.58 -5.60 0.98
N ALA A 525 -28.87 -5.93 -0.09
CA ALA A 525 -28.78 -7.30 -0.61
C ALA A 525 -27.38 -7.87 -0.36
N GLY A 526 -27.28 -9.17 -0.06
CA GLY A 526 -25.97 -9.76 0.20
C GLY A 526 -26.00 -11.28 0.34
N LYS A 527 -24.83 -11.86 0.59
CA LYS A 527 -24.65 -13.30 0.79
C LYS A 527 -23.61 -13.59 1.85
N THR A 528 -23.97 -14.43 2.80
CA THR A 528 -23.07 -15.00 3.80
C THR A 528 -22.29 -16.18 3.24
N GLY A 529 -21.05 -16.36 3.67
CA GLY A 529 -20.22 -17.52 3.44
C GLY A 529 -19.55 -17.99 4.71
N SER A 530 -19.38 -19.30 4.85
CA SER A 530 -18.54 -19.90 5.87
C SER A 530 -17.66 -20.94 5.18
N ALA A 531 -16.36 -20.75 5.26
CA ALA A 531 -15.40 -21.62 4.62
C ALA A 531 -14.62 -22.43 5.65
N GLN A 532 -14.55 -23.74 5.44
CA GLN A 532 -13.79 -24.65 6.30
C GLN A 532 -12.30 -24.55 5.99
N ILE A 533 -11.46 -24.39 7.03
CA ILE A 533 -10.01 -24.38 6.90
C ILE A 533 -9.49 -25.83 6.83
N VAL A 534 -10.16 -26.75 7.54
CA VAL A 534 -9.81 -28.18 7.61
C VAL A 534 -11.02 -29.07 7.40
N SER A 535 -10.78 -30.37 7.11
CA SER A 535 -11.88 -31.34 6.93
C SER A 535 -12.71 -31.48 8.22
N LEU A 536 -14.02 -31.74 8.06
CA LEU A 536 -14.94 -31.99 9.18
C LEU A 536 -14.47 -33.11 10.12
N ALA A 537 -13.80 -34.14 9.58
CA ALA A 537 -13.26 -35.24 10.36
C ALA A 537 -12.11 -34.81 11.29
N LEU A 538 -11.24 -33.92 10.81
CA LEU A 538 -10.15 -33.38 11.61
C LEU A 538 -10.67 -32.41 12.68
N ARG A 539 -11.64 -31.59 12.35
CA ARG A 539 -12.31 -30.66 13.26
C ARG A 539 -13.06 -31.40 14.39
N ALA A 540 -13.71 -32.53 14.08
CA ALA A 540 -14.40 -33.33 15.08
C ALA A 540 -13.46 -33.96 16.12
N LYS A 541 -12.18 -34.20 15.75
CA LYS A 541 -11.15 -34.71 16.66
C LYS A 541 -10.54 -33.64 17.58
N HIS A 542 -10.67 -32.36 17.19
CA HIS A 542 -10.01 -31.22 17.84
C HIS A 542 -11.01 -30.09 18.13
N GLN A 543 -12.15 -30.40 18.80
CA GLN A 543 -13.28 -29.51 19.00
C GLN A 543 -12.95 -28.19 19.73
N ASN A 544 -11.83 -28.11 20.45
CA ASN A 544 -11.43 -26.95 21.25
C ASN A 544 -10.19 -26.21 20.68
N ASN A 545 -9.78 -26.46 19.44
CA ASN A 545 -8.61 -25.81 18.87
C ASN A 545 -9.05 -24.66 17.95
N GLU A 546 -8.72 -23.42 18.33
CA GLU A 546 -9.00 -22.20 17.58
C GLU A 546 -8.42 -22.23 16.15
N ASP A 547 -7.33 -22.99 15.93
CA ASP A 547 -6.69 -23.20 14.62
C ASP A 547 -7.63 -23.82 13.56
N PHE A 548 -8.78 -24.37 13.96
CA PHE A 548 -9.77 -24.98 13.09
C PHE A 548 -11.06 -24.15 12.93
N ALA A 549 -11.03 -22.89 13.34
CA ALA A 549 -12.14 -21.97 13.14
C ALA A 549 -12.43 -21.76 11.64
N GLN A 550 -13.69 -21.53 11.30
CA GLN A 550 -14.09 -21.26 9.93
C GLN A 550 -13.81 -19.79 9.57
N ASN A 551 -13.48 -19.53 8.31
CA ASN A 551 -13.46 -18.17 7.79
C ASN A 551 -14.89 -17.70 7.46
N GLY A 552 -15.28 -16.57 8.03
CA GLY A 552 -16.54 -15.92 7.74
C GLY A 552 -16.41 -14.99 6.53
N TRP A 553 -17.32 -15.11 5.57
CA TRP A 553 -17.41 -14.22 4.43
C TRP A 553 -18.75 -13.52 4.37
N PHE A 554 -18.76 -12.29 3.93
CA PHE A 554 -19.96 -11.60 3.50
C PHE A 554 -19.66 -10.66 2.36
N VAL A 555 -20.53 -10.64 1.36
CA VAL A 555 -20.53 -9.62 0.33
C VAL A 555 -21.96 -9.08 0.21
N GLY A 556 -22.10 -7.75 0.24
CA GLY A 556 -23.42 -7.10 0.18
C GLY A 556 -23.31 -5.71 -0.41
N PHE A 557 -24.43 -5.21 -0.90
CA PHE A 557 -24.51 -3.95 -1.61
C PHE A 557 -25.84 -3.23 -1.29
N THR A 558 -25.87 -1.92 -1.52
CA THR A 558 -27.03 -1.06 -1.28
C THR A 558 -27.04 0.13 -2.26
N PRO A 559 -28.25 0.56 -2.72
CA PRO A 559 -29.52 -0.15 -2.65
C PRO A 559 -29.48 -1.45 -3.47
N ARG A 560 -30.47 -2.32 -3.29
CA ARG A 560 -30.55 -3.61 -4.01
C ARG A 560 -30.65 -3.45 -5.53
N ARG A 561 -31.22 -2.37 -6.03
CA ARG A 561 -31.26 -2.01 -7.44
C ARG A 561 -30.35 -0.82 -7.69
N ASN A 562 -29.53 -0.93 -8.72
CA ASN A 562 -28.54 0.08 -9.09
C ASN A 562 -27.70 0.55 -7.85
N PRO A 563 -26.94 -0.35 -7.24
CA PRO A 563 -26.27 -0.08 -5.98
C PRO A 563 -25.19 0.99 -6.08
N ASP A 564 -25.11 1.86 -5.06
CA ASP A 564 -24.12 2.91 -4.94
C ASP A 564 -22.81 2.42 -4.28
N VAL A 565 -22.91 1.35 -3.48
CA VAL A 565 -21.75 0.75 -2.79
C VAL A 565 -21.89 -0.75 -2.63
N ILE A 566 -20.80 -1.46 -2.83
CA ILE A 566 -20.63 -2.89 -2.49
C ILE A 566 -19.52 -3.03 -1.45
N VAL A 567 -19.75 -3.89 -0.46
CA VAL A 567 -18.79 -4.17 0.61
C VAL A 567 -18.56 -5.68 0.69
N CYS A 568 -17.28 -6.09 0.66
CA CYS A 568 -16.87 -7.47 0.89
C CYS A 568 -16.05 -7.56 2.18
N VAL A 569 -16.37 -8.54 3.02
CA VAL A 569 -15.69 -8.84 4.28
C VAL A 569 -15.21 -10.27 4.28
N LEU A 570 -13.94 -10.45 4.57
CA LEU A 570 -13.31 -11.68 5.02
C LEU A 570 -13.01 -11.54 6.51
N PHE A 571 -13.49 -12.45 7.34
CA PHE A 571 -13.18 -12.53 8.75
C PHE A 571 -12.54 -13.90 9.03
N GLU A 572 -11.22 -13.92 9.16
CA GLU A 572 -10.46 -15.14 9.45
C GLU A 572 -10.74 -15.61 10.88
N GLY A 573 -10.96 -16.91 11.06
CA GLY A 573 -11.32 -17.45 12.37
C GLY A 573 -12.66 -16.98 12.93
N GLY A 574 -13.46 -16.25 12.12
CA GLY A 574 -14.71 -15.62 12.55
C GLY A 574 -15.92 -16.54 12.64
N GLU A 575 -15.73 -17.84 12.71
CA GLU A 575 -16.71 -18.93 12.86
C GLU A 575 -17.82 -18.96 11.80
N HIS A 576 -18.55 -17.84 11.58
CA HIS A 576 -19.71 -17.80 10.68
C HIS A 576 -19.82 -16.50 9.88
N GLY A 577 -20.28 -16.61 8.65
CA GLY A 577 -20.57 -15.47 7.79
C GLY A 577 -21.56 -14.43 8.35
N ARG A 578 -22.31 -14.74 9.41
CA ARG A 578 -23.18 -13.79 10.12
C ARG A 578 -22.38 -12.67 10.79
N LEU A 579 -21.21 -12.99 11.34
CA LEU A 579 -20.33 -11.99 11.96
C LEU A 579 -19.73 -11.07 10.88
N ALA A 580 -19.27 -11.65 9.77
CA ALA A 580 -18.80 -10.87 8.62
C ALA A 580 -19.91 -9.94 8.07
N ALA A 581 -21.17 -10.39 8.06
CA ALA A 581 -22.32 -9.57 7.65
C ALA A 581 -22.49 -8.34 8.55
N ARG A 582 -22.35 -8.49 9.87
CA ARG A 582 -22.44 -7.35 10.81
C ARG A 582 -21.36 -6.32 10.57
N LEU A 583 -20.13 -6.76 10.26
CA LEU A 583 -19.02 -5.85 9.94
C LEU A 583 -19.32 -5.08 8.65
N ALA A 584 -19.78 -5.76 7.60
CA ALA A 584 -20.12 -5.15 6.33
C ALA A 584 -21.25 -4.12 6.46
N THR A 585 -22.31 -4.46 7.21
CA THR A 585 -23.48 -3.56 7.36
C THR A 585 -23.16 -2.33 8.20
N GLN A 586 -22.16 -2.37 9.11
CA GLN A 586 -21.64 -1.17 9.77
C GLN A 586 -21.02 -0.19 8.76
N VAL A 587 -20.23 -0.71 7.82
CA VAL A 587 -19.61 0.10 6.76
C VAL A 587 -20.67 0.64 5.80
N ILE A 588 -21.62 -0.20 5.38
CA ILE A 588 -22.76 0.22 4.54
C ILE A 588 -23.56 1.34 5.24
N LYS A 589 -23.82 1.18 6.53
CA LYS A 589 -24.52 2.21 7.32
C LYS A 589 -23.76 3.53 7.34
N ALA A 590 -22.45 3.48 7.57
CA ALA A 590 -21.60 4.70 7.56
C ALA A 590 -21.67 5.42 6.21
N TYR A 591 -21.64 4.67 5.10
CA TYR A 591 -21.81 5.21 3.75
C TYR A 591 -23.17 5.90 3.57
N VAL A 592 -24.26 5.20 3.88
CA VAL A 592 -25.63 5.73 3.72
C VAL A 592 -25.86 6.94 4.62
N ASP A 593 -25.38 6.92 5.86
CA ASP A 593 -25.49 8.04 6.79
C ASP A 593 -24.72 9.27 6.29
N LYS A 594 -23.54 9.07 5.67
CA LYS A 594 -22.78 10.16 5.03
C LYS A 594 -23.53 10.76 3.86
N GLN A 595 -24.08 9.92 2.97
CA GLN A 595 -24.88 10.39 1.82
C GLN A 595 -26.11 11.19 2.26
N ARG A 596 -26.81 10.74 3.30
CA ARG A 596 -28.01 11.42 3.85
C ARG A 596 -27.67 12.78 4.48
N ARG A 597 -26.43 13.00 4.96
CA ARG A 597 -25.97 14.28 5.51
C ARG A 597 -25.55 15.29 4.44
N GLN A 598 -25.19 14.83 3.25
CA GLN A 598 -24.84 15.75 2.15
C GLN A 598 -26.14 16.31 1.58
N PRO A 599 -26.34 17.67 1.58
CA PRO A 599 -27.51 18.25 0.95
C PRO A 599 -27.53 17.90 -0.53
N THR A 600 -28.67 17.39 -0.99
CA THR A 600 -28.89 16.87 -2.33
C THR A 600 -28.35 17.84 -3.39
N LYS A 601 -27.26 17.53 -4.07
CA LYS A 601 -26.76 18.24 -5.25
C LYS A 601 -27.74 18.20 -6.44
N MET A 602 -28.90 17.57 -6.29
CA MET A 602 -29.90 17.36 -7.35
C MET A 602 -30.86 18.54 -7.57
N ALA A 603 -30.78 19.63 -6.82
CA ALA A 603 -31.70 20.77 -7.01
C ALA A 603 -31.15 21.89 -7.89
N ALA A 604 -29.93 21.77 -8.44
CA ALA A 604 -29.29 22.85 -9.19
C ALA A 604 -29.29 22.71 -10.73
N SER A 605 -29.89 21.66 -11.28
CA SER A 605 -29.91 21.41 -12.75
C SER A 605 -31.26 21.56 -13.45
N SER A 606 -32.31 21.95 -12.74
CA SER A 606 -33.61 22.26 -13.36
C SER A 606 -34.08 23.65 -12.97
N GLY A 607 -33.70 24.67 -13.74
CA GLY A 607 -34.24 26.01 -13.53
C GLY A 607 -33.39 27.16 -14.05
N LYS A 608 -32.90 27.10 -15.31
CA LYS A 608 -32.66 28.32 -16.06
C LYS A 608 -33.98 28.74 -16.69
N VAL A 609 -34.73 29.54 -15.96
CA VAL A 609 -35.74 30.38 -16.56
C VAL A 609 -35.01 31.66 -16.99
N GLU A 610 -34.90 31.89 -18.29
CA GLU A 610 -34.54 33.17 -18.87
C GLU A 610 -35.57 34.22 -18.42
N VAL A 611 -35.13 35.18 -17.59
CA VAL A 611 -35.84 36.46 -17.49
C VAL A 611 -35.04 37.47 -18.29
N SER A 612 -35.60 37.81 -19.44
CA SER A 612 -35.09 38.84 -20.33
C SER A 612 -35.07 40.19 -19.67
N SER A 613 -33.96 40.87 -19.93
CA SER A 613 -33.67 42.28 -19.81
C SER A 613 -34.86 43.23 -19.80
N MET A 614 -34.89 44.14 -18.89
CA MET A 614 -35.20 45.59 -19.05
C MET A 614 -34.85 46.30 -17.75
N TRP A 615 -33.80 47.08 -17.75
CA TRP A 615 -33.74 48.44 -17.31
C TRP A 615 -32.33 49.01 -17.49
N THR A 616 -32.31 50.13 -18.16
CA THR A 616 -31.22 50.98 -18.57
C THR A 616 -30.48 51.66 -17.45
N ASP A 617 -29.17 51.84 -17.69
CA ASP A 617 -28.23 52.73 -16.99
C ASP A 617 -28.74 54.16 -16.86
N PRO A 618 -28.35 55.00 -15.86
CA PRO A 618 -27.18 55.81 -16.11
C PRO A 618 -26.30 56.21 -14.90
N GLY A 619 -24.99 56.16 -15.11
CA GLY A 619 -24.09 57.26 -14.80
C GLY A 619 -23.62 57.50 -13.36
N GLY A 620 -22.31 57.60 -13.18
CA GLY A 620 -21.72 58.41 -12.12
C GLY A 620 -20.36 57.94 -11.60
N ASP A 621 -19.34 58.60 -12.12
CA ASP A 621 -17.94 58.58 -11.67
C ASP A 621 -17.74 58.74 -10.15
N ARG A 622 -16.69 58.10 -9.60
CA ARG A 622 -15.56 58.78 -8.96
C ARG A 622 -14.58 57.84 -8.25
N GLU A 623 -13.37 58.22 -8.44
CA GLU A 623 -12.07 57.77 -7.96
C GLU A 623 -11.91 57.66 -6.42
N ASP A 624 -10.80 57.02 -6.11
CA ASP A 624 -9.84 57.15 -4.99
C ASP A 624 -9.82 55.99 -4.00
N GLY A 625 -8.79 55.21 -3.99
CA GLY A 625 -7.51 55.34 -3.31
C GLY A 625 -7.52 54.67 -1.93
N ALA A 626 -6.72 53.63 -1.81
CA ALA A 626 -5.78 53.45 -0.69
C ALA A 626 -5.50 51.96 -0.37
N GLU A 627 -4.23 51.70 -0.30
CA GLU A 627 -3.57 50.46 0.13
C GLU A 627 -3.95 50.06 1.55
N SER A 628 -4.02 48.73 1.80
CA SER A 628 -3.51 48.19 3.06
C SER A 628 -3.21 46.71 2.94
N HIS A 629 -1.96 46.37 3.24
CA HIS A 629 -1.44 45.04 3.49
C HIS A 629 -2.22 44.31 4.58
N GLY A 630 -2.45 43.01 4.37
CA GLY A 630 -2.98 42.12 5.40
C GLY A 630 -2.58 40.68 5.14
N ASP A 631 -1.47 40.29 5.73
CA ASP A 631 -1.03 38.89 5.85
C ASP A 631 -2.13 38.03 6.47
N HIS A 632 -2.53 36.97 5.78
CA HIS A 632 -3.25 35.86 6.38
C HIS A 632 -2.49 34.55 6.17
N LEU A 633 -1.67 34.23 7.13
CA LEU A 633 -1.19 32.88 7.43
C LEU A 633 -2.38 31.98 7.80
N HIS A 634 -2.78 31.09 6.90
CA HIS A 634 -3.64 29.97 7.26
C HIS A 634 -2.79 28.79 7.71
N GLY A 635 -2.68 28.64 9.04
CA GLY A 635 -2.15 27.46 9.69
C GLY A 635 -3.06 26.25 9.47
N GLY A 636 -2.54 25.21 8.83
CA GLY A 636 -3.19 23.91 8.70
C GLY A 636 -3.32 23.25 10.08
N ARG A 637 -4.54 23.05 10.54
CA ARG A 637 -4.82 22.22 11.72
C ARG A 637 -4.64 20.76 11.35
N PHE A 638 -3.61 20.16 11.91
CA PHE A 638 -3.34 18.72 11.82
C PHE A 638 -4.39 17.91 12.58
N LEU A 639 -4.74 16.74 12.01
CA LEU A 639 -5.57 15.68 12.59
C LEU A 639 -4.94 15.02 13.84
N VAL A 640 -4.52 15.82 14.83
CA VAL A 640 -3.90 15.33 16.07
C VAL A 640 -4.93 15.12 17.20
N ASP A 641 -6.15 15.65 17.07
CA ASP A 641 -7.09 15.75 18.20
C ASP A 641 -8.22 14.71 18.27
N VAL A 642 -8.33 13.77 17.35
CA VAL A 642 -9.47 12.82 17.37
C VAL A 642 -9.25 11.59 18.27
N VAL A 643 -8.04 11.37 18.82
CA VAL A 643 -7.74 10.18 19.65
C VAL A 643 -7.45 10.51 21.13
N ARG A 644 -7.66 11.75 21.58
CA ARG A 644 -7.49 12.11 22.99
C ARG A 644 -8.81 12.25 23.74
N LYS A 645 -9.62 11.20 23.84
CA LYS A 645 -10.63 11.07 24.93
C LYS A 645 -11.02 9.61 25.13
N LYS A 646 -10.20 8.89 25.88
CA LYS A 646 -10.63 7.84 26.82
C LYS A 646 -9.54 7.68 27.87
N ALA A 647 -9.78 8.27 29.04
CA ALA A 647 -9.04 7.98 30.25
C ALA A 647 -9.31 6.53 30.68
N PRO A 648 -8.35 5.82 31.27
CA PRO A 648 -8.57 4.47 31.77
C PRO A 648 -9.50 4.51 32.99
N LEU A 649 -10.57 3.76 32.95
CA LEU A 649 -11.35 3.39 34.14
C LEU A 649 -10.46 2.54 35.03
N ALA A 650 -10.24 3.02 36.26
CA ALA A 650 -9.58 2.29 37.31
C ALA A 650 -10.38 1.00 37.63
N VAL A 651 -9.75 -0.15 37.42
CA VAL A 651 -10.26 -1.43 37.89
C VAL A 651 -9.84 -1.55 39.35
N ALA A 652 -10.81 -1.49 40.27
CA ALA A 652 -10.66 -1.85 41.66
C ALA A 652 -10.45 -3.38 41.76
N ALA A 653 -9.41 -3.78 42.47
CA ALA A 653 -9.14 -5.17 42.81
C ALA A 653 -10.19 -5.69 43.79
N PRO A 654 -10.71 -6.94 43.66
CA PRO A 654 -11.44 -7.60 44.70
C PRO A 654 -10.46 -8.30 45.65
N GLY A 655 -10.64 -8.01 46.93
CA GLY A 655 -9.89 -8.62 48.01
C GLY A 655 -10.13 -10.13 48.15
N MET A 656 -9.17 -10.75 48.74
CA MET A 656 -9.14 -12.14 49.23
C MET A 656 -10.35 -12.50 50.12
N HIS A 657 -11.00 -13.57 49.80
CA HIS A 657 -11.29 -14.68 50.73
C HIS A 657 -11.43 -15.95 49.92
#